data_4bfc94a2b2aacdc6f7d9a4752e27a3fb
#
_entry.id   4bfc94a2b2aacdc6f7d9a4752e27a3fb
#
_cell.length_a   1.000
_cell.length_b   1.000
_cell.length_c   1.000
_cell.angle_alpha   90.00
_cell.angle_beta   90.00
_cell.angle_gamma   90.00
#
_symmetry.space_group_name_H-M   'P 1'
#
loop_
_entity.id
_entity.type
_entity.pdbx_description
1 polymer ?
#
loop_
_entity_poly.entity_id
_entity_poly.type
_entity_poly.pdbx_seq_one_letter_code
_entity_poly.pdbx_strand_id
1 'polypeptide(L)'
;MCRRVQCERVMKDKSNYSSIAIAHREYPIAPVGVKDVKITDSFWQPRIEKARTVSLPMLLDRVAVGGESMDGRLTEAASYFLMAKPDAKLQARTRDLSLKSLESLRRQKGTWVNRGDGPFFSVGHYIEGAIAFQQATADQVLLEGAIEIADDLANTFAPGKRYDISNHEGIELALVKLYRSTSEDRYLKLAQFLVDTRGTTNGGRVLVGSYAQDHMPVKSQERGIGHCVRATYLYSGVADLAALLPDAAYRQAAIRIWEDVVAKRTFLTGGVGSYRDEEDFGDDFDLPNLGCWNEICASVGYALWNHRMFLMTGQSRYSDLLERILYNGLLAGVSLTGDRFLYQAPLKVAADFERHAWFGPNCCPPNITRLLGELGGLIYASTDRGLWVNLFVGSEAKCMVGKTPVAVTQLTNYPWDGGVKLTLAPNAAVRFALNVRVPGWQQGEAMLGGLYRYTSTQKSPVQIRVNGSVVQHTLDNGYAVIEREWCAGDVVEFKLPMDVKRIAADKRVPDNRGMVALERGPLVYCVEAADNRAGVSNLVLPDAAHVEYSYIADLLGGVGTIGVAATALSRGAGNAVLRQKQDAVAIPYYAFGNRARGEMAVWMAREESRAVIAPAASIASRSKVSSSCGSGTVADNYPGKKPPTFEQRFTPNAQDGSGEIGAICDQIEPPDSGDGSGIFLRLRPQTGDKAWVQYDFAEPATVTSVCVYWKDDKQFVALPKEWQLFYKDGDAWKPVRAQTAYGVERDRYNTVKCDPAKTSALRLDIQLRPTVYKKGKLGPPDGDYLDQDLIWYEGGVIEWKVNA
;
A
#
# COMPACT_ATOMS: atom_id res chain seq x y z
N MET A 1 43.94 -10.39 -16.15
CA MET A 1 44.36 -9.43 -17.20
C MET A 1 43.45 -9.44 -18.43
N CYS A 2 42.99 -10.60 -18.93
CA CYS A 2 42.16 -10.68 -20.17
C CYS A 2 40.74 -10.10 -20.01
N ARG A 3 40.09 -10.17 -18.81
CA ARG A 3 38.74 -9.64 -18.59
C ARG A 3 38.66 -8.12 -18.44
N ARG A 4 39.74 -7.44 -17.99
CA ARG A 4 39.81 -5.97 -17.91
C ARG A 4 39.87 -5.32 -19.28
N VAL A 5 40.52 -5.98 -20.23
CA VAL A 5 40.67 -5.48 -21.61
C VAL A 5 39.32 -5.53 -22.36
N GLN A 6 38.44 -6.47 -22.04
CA GLN A 6 37.15 -6.58 -22.72
C GLN A 6 36.14 -5.54 -22.22
N CYS A 7 36.17 -5.19 -20.91
CA CYS A 7 35.34 -4.12 -20.36
C CYS A 7 35.81 -2.72 -20.83
N GLU A 8 37.14 -2.49 -20.93
CA GLU A 8 37.67 -1.25 -21.48
C GLU A 8 37.43 -1.12 -23.00
N ARG A 9 37.32 -2.25 -23.74
CA ARG A 9 36.96 -2.24 -25.17
C ARG A 9 35.52 -1.81 -25.39
N VAL A 10 34.57 -2.27 -24.55
CA VAL A 10 33.16 -1.84 -24.61
C VAL A 10 33.00 -0.36 -24.28
N MET A 11 33.88 0.21 -23.45
CA MET A 11 33.85 1.63 -23.10
C MET A 11 34.62 2.55 -24.06
N LYS A 12 35.64 2.05 -24.75
CA LYS A 12 36.41 2.84 -25.74
C LYS A 12 35.79 2.90 -27.14
N ASP A 13 34.92 1.97 -27.49
CA ASP A 13 34.23 1.99 -28.79
C ASP A 13 33.09 3.00 -28.90
N LYS A 14 32.78 3.73 -27.79
CA LYS A 14 31.80 4.84 -27.83
C LYS A 14 32.18 6.06 -28.68
N SER A 15 33.43 6.14 -29.18
CA SER A 15 33.88 7.28 -30.01
C SER A 15 33.71 7.07 -31.52
N ASN A 16 33.34 5.86 -31.99
CA ASN A 16 33.27 5.54 -33.43
C ASN A 16 31.87 5.10 -33.93
N TYR A 17 30.80 5.15 -33.11
CA TYR A 17 29.45 4.94 -33.59
C TYR A 17 28.72 6.26 -33.87
N SER A 18 29.36 7.14 -34.65
CA SER A 18 28.65 8.27 -35.23
C SER A 18 28.29 7.96 -36.67
N SER A 19 27.29 7.19 -36.93
CA SER A 19 26.51 7.23 -38.17
C SER A 19 25.59 6.01 -38.33
N ILE A 20 24.62 5.91 -37.49
CA ILE A 20 23.24 5.49 -37.78
C ILE A 20 22.52 5.84 -36.48
N ALA A 21 22.07 7.07 -36.36
CA ALA A 21 21.15 7.48 -35.30
C ALA A 21 19.82 6.79 -35.58
N ILE A 22 19.65 5.56 -35.10
CA ILE A 22 18.35 5.10 -34.66
C ILE A 22 18.00 6.08 -33.57
N ALA A 23 17.08 7.00 -33.84
CA ALA A 23 16.56 7.91 -32.83
C ALA A 23 16.02 7.04 -31.70
N HIS A 24 16.80 6.84 -30.64
CA HIS A 24 16.35 6.15 -29.46
C HIS A 24 15.14 6.91 -28.96
N ARG A 25 13.98 6.32 -29.08
CA ARG A 25 12.78 6.91 -28.50
C ARG A 25 12.95 6.84 -26.98
N GLU A 26 12.67 7.93 -26.33
CA GLU A 26 12.63 8.05 -24.89
C GLU A 26 11.27 8.64 -24.48
N TYR A 27 11.03 8.73 -23.19
CA TYR A 27 9.89 9.50 -22.72
C TYR A 27 9.94 10.90 -23.33
N PRO A 28 8.78 11.45 -23.77
CA PRO A 28 8.73 12.83 -24.27
C PRO A 28 9.22 13.87 -23.24
N ILE A 29 9.07 13.53 -21.95
CA ILE A 29 9.47 14.37 -20.82
C ILE A 29 10.46 13.58 -19.97
N ALA A 30 11.61 14.18 -19.65
CA ALA A 30 12.63 13.55 -18.82
C ALA A 30 12.50 13.99 -17.35
N PRO A 31 12.54 13.06 -16.37
CA PRO A 31 12.56 13.44 -14.96
C PRO A 31 13.90 14.10 -14.60
N VAL A 32 13.88 15.03 -13.64
CA VAL A 32 15.11 15.53 -13.01
C VAL A 32 15.63 14.47 -12.04
N GLY A 33 16.90 14.12 -12.14
CA GLY A 33 17.48 13.02 -11.35
C GLY A 33 17.47 13.30 -9.85
N VAL A 34 17.35 12.23 -9.04
CA VAL A 34 17.34 12.31 -7.56
C VAL A 34 18.54 13.10 -7.03
N LYS A 35 19.74 12.88 -7.58
CA LYS A 35 20.99 13.56 -7.18
C LYS A 35 21.00 15.06 -7.45
N ASP A 36 20.14 15.52 -8.35
CA ASP A 36 20.05 16.91 -8.77
C ASP A 36 18.98 17.70 -8.00
N VAL A 37 18.29 17.04 -7.05
CA VAL A 37 17.23 17.65 -6.23
C VAL A 37 17.52 17.43 -4.74
N LYS A 38 17.67 18.54 -4.02
CA LYS A 38 17.81 18.55 -2.55
C LYS A 38 16.52 19.04 -1.91
N ILE A 39 15.84 18.18 -1.17
CA ILE A 39 14.61 18.52 -0.44
C ILE A 39 14.98 19.28 0.83
N THR A 40 14.27 20.40 1.09
CA THR A 40 14.60 21.36 2.16
C THR A 40 13.39 21.75 3.01
N ASP A 41 12.21 21.17 2.75
CA ASP A 41 10.97 21.51 3.46
C ASP A 41 10.88 20.90 4.86
N SER A 42 9.89 21.36 5.61
CA SER A 42 9.61 20.87 6.97
C SER A 42 8.70 19.62 7.01
N PHE A 43 8.18 19.18 5.86
CA PHE A 43 7.30 18.01 5.79
C PHE A 43 8.03 16.75 5.33
N TRP A 44 8.63 16.74 4.14
CA TRP A 44 9.27 15.57 3.56
C TRP A 44 10.69 15.33 4.07
N GLN A 45 11.48 16.41 4.22
CA GLN A 45 12.88 16.27 4.62
C GLN A 45 13.05 15.51 5.96
N PRO A 46 12.26 15.80 7.05
CA PRO A 46 12.37 15.04 8.30
C PRO A 46 11.98 13.57 8.14
N ARG A 47 11.02 13.24 7.27
CA ARG A 47 10.59 11.87 7.01
C ARG A 47 11.63 11.07 6.24
N ILE A 48 12.23 11.69 5.24
CA ILE A 48 13.35 11.11 4.47
C ILE A 48 14.56 10.87 5.39
N GLU A 49 14.87 11.82 6.26
CA GLU A 49 15.97 11.65 7.24
C GLU A 49 15.67 10.53 8.25
N LYS A 50 14.41 10.37 8.69
CA LYS A 50 13.99 9.21 9.51
C LYS A 50 14.13 7.90 8.74
N ALA A 51 13.70 7.84 7.48
CA ALA A 51 13.89 6.65 6.65
C ALA A 51 15.38 6.30 6.50
N ARG A 52 16.25 7.30 6.33
CA ARG A 52 17.70 7.13 6.22
C ARG A 52 18.36 6.68 7.54
N THR A 53 17.95 7.27 8.70
CA THR A 53 18.66 7.11 9.98
C THR A 53 18.04 6.08 10.92
N VAL A 54 16.78 5.69 10.71
CA VAL A 54 16.05 4.72 11.52
C VAL A 54 15.62 3.53 10.68
N SER A 55 14.79 3.73 9.66
CA SER A 55 14.21 2.62 8.89
C SER A 55 15.28 1.79 8.18
N LEU A 56 16.13 2.42 7.36
CA LEU A 56 17.14 1.70 6.59
C LEU A 56 18.15 0.94 7.46
N PRO A 57 18.76 1.52 8.51
CA PRO A 57 19.68 0.78 9.38
C PRO A 57 19.01 -0.43 10.02
N MET A 58 17.79 -0.29 10.55
CA MET A 58 17.02 -1.39 11.15
C MET A 58 16.77 -2.52 10.15
N LEU A 59 16.42 -2.20 8.89
CA LEU A 59 16.19 -3.19 7.85
C LEU A 59 17.49 -3.90 7.44
N LEU A 60 18.60 -3.17 7.33
CA LEU A 60 19.92 -3.74 7.02
C LEU A 60 20.46 -4.62 8.16
N ASP A 61 20.18 -4.25 9.43
CA ASP A 61 20.56 -5.07 10.60
C ASP A 61 19.85 -6.43 10.58
N ARG A 62 18.57 -6.46 10.23
CA ARG A 62 17.80 -7.71 10.11
C ARG A 62 18.32 -8.63 9.02
N VAL A 63 18.65 -8.09 7.85
CA VAL A 63 19.30 -8.86 6.77
C VAL A 63 20.63 -9.46 7.25
N ALA A 64 21.43 -8.67 7.95
CA ALA A 64 22.74 -9.12 8.43
C ALA A 64 22.64 -10.24 9.49
N VAL A 65 21.67 -10.14 10.42
CA VAL A 65 21.46 -11.13 11.50
C VAL A 65 20.72 -12.37 11.01
N GLY A 66 19.72 -12.19 10.13
CA GLY A 66 18.89 -13.29 9.63
C GLY A 66 19.57 -14.22 8.63
N GLY A 67 20.77 -13.86 8.13
CA GLY A 67 21.46 -14.61 7.08
C GLY A 67 20.71 -14.65 5.75
N GLU A 68 19.70 -13.78 5.60
CA GLU A 68 18.90 -13.65 4.39
C GLU A 68 19.67 -12.91 3.29
N SER A 69 19.30 -13.15 2.04
CA SER A 69 19.79 -12.34 0.91
C SER A 69 19.25 -10.92 1.03
N MET A 70 20.08 -9.92 0.73
CA MET A 70 19.63 -8.53 0.74
C MET A 70 18.63 -8.30 -0.40
N ASP A 71 17.47 -7.77 -0.06
CA ASP A 71 16.50 -7.32 -1.03
C ASP A 71 17.05 -6.16 -1.88
N GLY A 72 16.96 -6.26 -3.20
CA GLY A 72 17.47 -5.23 -4.12
C GLY A 72 16.85 -3.84 -3.88
N ARG A 73 15.64 -3.77 -3.34
CA ARG A 73 14.98 -2.51 -2.94
C ARG A 73 15.69 -1.80 -1.79
N LEU A 74 16.35 -2.54 -0.89
CA LEU A 74 17.20 -1.94 0.15
C LEU A 74 18.50 -1.39 -0.45
N THR A 75 19.08 -2.07 -1.46
CA THR A 75 20.21 -1.56 -2.21
C THR A 75 19.85 -0.24 -2.91
N GLU A 76 18.67 -0.20 -3.53
CA GLU A 76 18.16 1.00 -4.20
C GLU A 76 17.91 2.14 -3.19
N ALA A 77 17.25 1.87 -2.05
CA ALA A 77 17.02 2.84 -0.98
C ALA A 77 18.32 3.43 -0.44
N ALA A 78 19.29 2.57 -0.10
CA ALA A 78 20.61 3.00 0.38
C ALA A 78 21.31 3.89 -0.66
N SER A 79 21.18 3.54 -1.94
CA SER A 79 21.80 4.30 -3.04
C SER A 79 21.20 5.70 -3.19
N TYR A 80 19.89 5.84 -3.10
CA TYR A 80 19.24 7.16 -3.14
C TYR A 80 19.65 8.04 -1.94
N PHE A 81 19.77 7.46 -0.74
CA PHE A 81 20.29 8.20 0.41
C PHE A 81 21.76 8.57 0.26
N LEU A 82 22.59 7.72 -0.37
CA LEU A 82 23.99 8.02 -0.69
C LEU A 82 24.11 9.15 -1.72
N MET A 83 23.19 9.26 -2.70
CA MET A 83 23.16 10.39 -3.64
C MET A 83 22.90 11.72 -2.92
N ALA A 84 22.00 11.71 -1.93
CA ALA A 84 21.65 12.89 -1.15
C ALA A 84 22.74 13.25 -0.12
N LYS A 85 23.36 12.25 0.50
CA LYS A 85 24.38 12.43 1.54
C LYS A 85 25.37 11.27 1.53
N PRO A 86 26.57 11.44 0.97
CA PRO A 86 27.60 10.41 0.94
C PRO A 86 27.95 9.87 2.33
N ASP A 87 28.04 8.55 2.47
CA ASP A 87 28.40 7.84 3.69
C ASP A 87 29.18 6.56 3.35
N ALA A 88 30.47 6.57 3.62
CA ALA A 88 31.35 5.45 3.26
C ALA A 88 31.03 4.14 3.98
N LYS A 89 30.49 4.20 5.22
CA LYS A 89 30.10 3.00 5.98
C LYS A 89 28.83 2.38 5.38
N LEU A 90 27.84 3.21 5.07
CA LEU A 90 26.62 2.75 4.39
C LEU A 90 26.94 2.17 3.02
N GLN A 91 27.82 2.84 2.24
CA GLN A 91 28.26 2.35 0.92
C GLN A 91 28.91 0.97 1.02
N ALA A 92 29.89 0.78 1.90
CA ALA A 92 30.58 -0.49 2.08
C ALA A 92 29.63 -1.59 2.51
N ARG A 93 28.78 -1.31 3.51
CA ARG A 93 27.79 -2.26 4.01
C ARG A 93 26.79 -2.70 2.93
N THR A 94 26.25 -1.75 2.18
CA THR A 94 25.31 -2.01 1.09
C THR A 94 25.97 -2.88 0.02
N ARG A 95 27.20 -2.54 -0.37
CA ARG A 95 27.98 -3.31 -1.33
C ARG A 95 28.16 -4.77 -0.90
N ASP A 96 28.61 -4.98 0.34
CA ASP A 96 28.91 -6.33 0.85
C ASP A 96 27.65 -7.21 0.97
N LEU A 97 26.54 -6.65 1.44
CA LEU A 97 25.25 -7.38 1.52
C LEU A 97 24.69 -7.69 0.11
N SER A 98 24.79 -6.74 -0.83
CA SER A 98 24.33 -6.95 -2.20
C SER A 98 25.16 -7.98 -2.97
N LEU A 99 26.48 -8.09 -2.69
CA LEU A 99 27.32 -9.13 -3.26
C LEU A 99 26.91 -10.54 -2.81
N LYS A 100 26.45 -10.72 -1.57
CA LYS A 100 25.89 -12.00 -1.10
C LYS A 100 24.64 -12.38 -1.88
N SER A 101 23.79 -11.40 -2.18
CA SER A 101 22.60 -11.62 -3.01
C SER A 101 22.98 -12.00 -4.44
N LEU A 102 23.98 -11.37 -5.02
CA LEU A 102 24.51 -11.72 -6.33
C LEU A 102 25.00 -13.19 -6.37
N GLU A 103 25.70 -13.62 -5.35
CA GLU A 103 26.16 -15.03 -5.26
C GLU A 103 24.98 -16.01 -5.20
N SER A 104 23.90 -15.63 -4.51
CA SER A 104 22.69 -16.45 -4.49
C SER A 104 22.02 -16.53 -5.87
N LEU A 105 21.95 -15.42 -6.60
CA LEU A 105 21.40 -15.39 -7.96
C LEU A 105 22.29 -16.16 -8.95
N ARG A 106 23.61 -16.07 -8.80
CA ARG A 106 24.55 -16.83 -9.64
C ARG A 106 24.38 -18.33 -9.53
N ARG A 107 24.01 -18.86 -8.36
CA ARG A 107 23.72 -20.30 -8.18
C ARG A 107 22.51 -20.78 -8.96
N GLN A 108 21.63 -19.87 -9.38
CA GLN A 108 20.42 -20.17 -10.14
C GLN A 108 20.62 -20.09 -11.66
N LYS A 109 21.76 -19.55 -12.12
CA LYS A 109 22.07 -19.42 -13.58
C LYS A 109 21.93 -20.75 -14.31
N GLY A 110 21.35 -20.69 -15.50
CA GLY A 110 21.12 -21.84 -16.38
C GLY A 110 19.96 -22.75 -15.95
N THR A 111 19.54 -22.71 -14.69
CA THR A 111 18.41 -23.51 -14.22
C THR A 111 17.10 -22.75 -14.17
N TRP A 112 17.11 -21.51 -13.66
CA TRP A 112 15.98 -20.58 -13.56
C TRP A 112 14.64 -21.27 -13.32
N VAL A 113 14.50 -21.89 -12.14
CA VAL A 113 13.26 -22.57 -11.77
C VAL A 113 12.23 -21.55 -11.34
N ASN A 114 11.18 -21.38 -12.15
CA ASN A 114 10.09 -20.44 -11.89
C ASN A 114 9.06 -21.10 -10.95
N ARG A 115 9.27 -20.97 -9.62
CA ARG A 115 8.34 -21.44 -8.58
C ARG A 115 8.05 -20.27 -7.64
N GLY A 116 6.81 -20.18 -7.16
CA GLY A 116 6.37 -19.06 -6.32
C GLY A 116 6.58 -17.72 -7.04
N ASP A 117 7.14 -16.72 -6.37
CA ASP A 117 7.49 -15.43 -7.00
C ASP A 117 8.67 -15.55 -7.97
N GLY A 118 9.37 -16.68 -7.93
CA GLY A 118 10.40 -17.05 -8.86
C GLY A 118 11.66 -16.20 -8.79
N PRO A 119 12.69 -16.58 -9.58
CA PRO A 119 13.94 -15.82 -9.60
C PRO A 119 13.79 -14.44 -10.23
N PHE A 120 12.80 -14.23 -11.09
CA PHE A 120 12.59 -12.98 -11.80
C PHE A 120 12.34 -11.79 -10.86
N PHE A 121 11.56 -11.98 -9.80
CA PHE A 121 11.32 -10.98 -8.77
C PHE A 121 12.65 -10.49 -8.14
N SER A 122 13.45 -11.41 -7.63
CA SER A 122 14.71 -11.10 -6.99
C SER A 122 15.71 -10.49 -7.96
N VAL A 123 15.77 -10.98 -9.20
CA VAL A 123 16.65 -10.45 -10.27
C VAL A 123 16.22 -9.03 -10.63
N GLY A 124 14.92 -8.79 -10.81
CA GLY A 124 14.41 -7.46 -11.17
C GLY A 124 14.85 -6.41 -10.15
N HIS A 125 14.58 -6.64 -8.87
CA HIS A 125 14.99 -5.73 -7.81
C HIS A 125 16.51 -5.62 -7.64
N TYR A 126 17.25 -6.72 -7.86
CA TYR A 126 18.71 -6.66 -7.85
C TYR A 126 19.25 -5.74 -8.95
N ILE A 127 18.71 -5.82 -10.17
CA ILE A 127 19.07 -4.95 -11.30
C ILE A 127 18.81 -3.48 -10.96
N GLU A 128 17.63 -3.15 -10.42
CA GLU A 128 17.27 -1.79 -10.02
C GLU A 128 18.25 -1.24 -8.96
N GLY A 129 18.52 -2.02 -7.91
CA GLY A 129 19.46 -1.67 -6.86
C GLY A 129 20.90 -1.50 -7.37
N ALA A 130 21.35 -2.37 -8.28
CA ALA A 130 22.70 -2.30 -8.86
C ALA A 130 22.91 -1.04 -9.72
N ILE A 131 21.91 -0.66 -10.51
CA ILE A 131 21.93 0.58 -11.30
C ILE A 131 21.98 1.80 -10.37
N ALA A 132 21.11 1.86 -9.36
CA ALA A 132 21.08 2.95 -8.40
C ALA A 132 22.41 3.07 -7.63
N PHE A 133 23.01 1.93 -7.24
CA PHE A 133 24.30 1.90 -6.54
C PHE A 133 25.44 2.44 -7.42
N GLN A 134 25.48 2.05 -8.67
CA GLN A 134 26.45 2.57 -9.64
C GLN A 134 26.29 4.10 -9.84
N GLN A 135 25.05 4.58 -9.95
CA GLN A 135 24.77 6.01 -10.10
C GLN A 135 25.16 6.83 -8.86
N ALA A 136 25.02 6.25 -7.67
CA ALA A 136 25.36 6.89 -6.40
C ALA A 136 26.85 6.92 -6.11
N THR A 137 27.56 5.84 -6.47
CA THR A 137 28.93 5.59 -5.98
C THR A 137 29.99 5.52 -7.08
N ALA A 138 29.58 5.42 -8.35
CA ALA A 138 30.40 5.08 -9.51
C ALA A 138 31.07 3.68 -9.44
N ASP A 139 30.78 2.85 -8.41
CA ASP A 139 31.27 1.47 -8.31
C ASP A 139 30.48 0.58 -9.27
N GLN A 140 31.19 -0.15 -10.13
CA GLN A 140 30.62 -0.97 -11.22
C GLN A 140 30.27 -2.39 -10.78
N VAL A 141 30.74 -2.85 -9.62
CA VAL A 141 30.74 -4.26 -9.25
C VAL A 141 29.35 -4.89 -9.24
N LEU A 142 28.34 -4.16 -8.72
CA LEU A 142 26.97 -4.67 -8.68
C LEU A 142 26.32 -4.64 -10.08
N LEU A 143 26.59 -3.58 -10.86
CA LEU A 143 26.10 -3.44 -12.22
C LEU A 143 26.69 -4.52 -13.15
N GLU A 144 27.98 -4.81 -13.04
CA GLU A 144 28.60 -5.93 -13.76
C GLU A 144 27.93 -7.28 -13.44
N GLY A 145 27.61 -7.50 -12.15
CA GLY A 145 26.85 -8.67 -11.72
C GLY A 145 25.42 -8.71 -12.28
N ALA A 146 24.74 -7.57 -12.30
CA ALA A 146 23.39 -7.45 -12.88
C ALA A 146 23.41 -7.73 -14.39
N ILE A 147 24.40 -7.23 -15.12
CA ILE A 147 24.62 -7.50 -16.54
C ILE A 147 24.85 -9.01 -16.78
N GLU A 148 25.71 -9.64 -15.97
CA GLU A 148 25.98 -11.08 -16.06
C GLU A 148 24.71 -11.92 -15.92
N ILE A 149 23.87 -11.59 -14.94
CA ILE A 149 22.59 -12.29 -14.70
C ILE A 149 21.58 -12.00 -15.82
N ALA A 150 21.44 -10.75 -16.24
CA ALA A 150 20.51 -10.37 -17.31
C ALA A 150 20.90 -10.98 -18.68
N ASP A 151 22.18 -11.14 -18.94
CA ASP A 151 22.70 -11.82 -20.15
C ASP A 151 22.31 -13.30 -20.17
N ASP A 152 22.43 -13.98 -19.04
CA ASP A 152 22.02 -15.38 -18.92
C ASP A 152 20.51 -15.53 -19.11
N LEU A 153 19.70 -14.62 -18.55
CA LEU A 153 18.26 -14.58 -18.80
C LEU A 153 17.94 -14.35 -20.28
N ALA A 154 18.58 -13.36 -20.93
CA ALA A 154 18.36 -13.05 -22.35
C ALA A 154 18.78 -14.21 -23.28
N ASN A 155 19.75 -15.00 -22.85
CA ASN A 155 20.16 -16.20 -23.58
C ASN A 155 19.21 -17.38 -23.35
N THR A 156 18.49 -17.40 -22.23
CA THR A 156 17.57 -18.48 -21.86
C THR A 156 16.16 -18.26 -22.38
N PHE A 157 15.64 -17.03 -22.23
CA PHE A 157 14.26 -16.65 -22.52
C PHE A 157 14.20 -15.81 -23.78
N ALA A 158 13.74 -16.41 -24.88
CA ALA A 158 13.62 -15.77 -26.18
C ALA A 158 12.67 -16.58 -27.08
N PRO A 159 12.21 -16.02 -28.20
CA PRO A 159 11.48 -16.77 -29.23
C PRO A 159 12.25 -18.03 -29.69
N GLY A 160 11.58 -19.17 -29.65
CA GLY A 160 12.18 -20.49 -30.00
C GLY A 160 13.03 -21.12 -28.88
N LYS A 161 13.13 -20.49 -27.72
CA LYS A 161 13.76 -21.01 -26.49
C LYS A 161 12.70 -21.23 -25.42
N ARG A 162 12.96 -20.81 -24.14
CA ARG A 162 11.97 -20.89 -23.06
C ARG A 162 11.01 -19.71 -23.12
N TYR A 163 9.73 -19.96 -22.80
CA TYR A 163 8.63 -19.00 -22.81
C TYR A 163 8.04 -18.77 -21.40
N ASP A 164 8.83 -18.95 -20.34
CA ASP A 164 8.38 -18.64 -18.99
C ASP A 164 8.15 -17.12 -18.83
N ILE A 165 7.29 -16.77 -17.89
CA ILE A 165 7.08 -15.39 -17.45
C ILE A 165 7.38 -15.28 -15.95
N SER A 166 7.58 -14.07 -15.47
CA SER A 166 7.59 -13.81 -14.05
C SER A 166 6.20 -14.07 -13.45
N ASN A 167 6.13 -14.83 -12.35
CA ASN A 167 4.90 -14.93 -11.58
C ASN A 167 4.69 -13.68 -10.72
N HIS A 168 5.78 -13.01 -10.31
CA HIS A 168 5.73 -11.69 -9.71
C HIS A 168 6.49 -10.71 -10.60
N GLU A 169 5.77 -9.76 -11.15
CA GLU A 169 6.24 -8.77 -12.10
C GLU A 169 7.15 -7.73 -11.45
N GLY A 170 7.95 -7.06 -12.27
CA GLY A 170 8.94 -6.06 -11.87
C GLY A 170 10.22 -6.17 -12.67
N ILE A 171 10.57 -7.37 -13.15
CA ILE A 171 11.74 -7.55 -14.00
C ILE A 171 11.63 -6.79 -15.32
N GLU A 172 10.42 -6.63 -15.85
CA GLU A 172 10.17 -5.95 -17.11
C GLU A 172 10.63 -4.49 -17.04
N LEU A 173 10.25 -3.77 -15.99
CA LEU A 173 10.72 -2.39 -15.78
C LEU A 173 12.22 -2.31 -15.44
N ALA A 174 12.76 -3.29 -14.71
CA ALA A 174 14.17 -3.35 -14.35
C ALA A 174 15.06 -3.56 -15.59
N LEU A 175 14.64 -4.41 -16.52
CA LEU A 175 15.33 -4.62 -17.80
C LEU A 175 15.31 -3.36 -18.67
N VAL A 176 14.23 -2.57 -18.66
CA VAL A 176 14.21 -1.28 -19.36
C VAL A 176 15.15 -0.27 -18.69
N LYS A 177 15.23 -0.22 -17.36
CA LYS A 177 16.25 0.58 -16.66
C LYS A 177 17.67 0.13 -17.05
N LEU A 178 17.89 -1.19 -17.14
CA LEU A 178 19.20 -1.73 -17.55
C LEU A 178 19.54 -1.37 -19.00
N TYR A 179 18.56 -1.45 -19.92
CA TYR A 179 18.72 -0.97 -21.30
C TYR A 179 19.15 0.50 -21.34
N ARG A 180 18.49 1.38 -20.60
CA ARG A 180 18.84 2.79 -20.52
C ARG A 180 20.24 3.03 -19.93
N SER A 181 20.65 2.21 -18.97
CA SER A 181 21.97 2.32 -18.34
C SER A 181 23.10 1.82 -19.22
N THR A 182 22.85 0.82 -20.07
CA THR A 182 23.87 0.12 -20.86
C THR A 182 23.79 0.39 -22.37
N SER A 183 22.64 0.85 -22.86
CA SER A 183 22.30 0.96 -24.30
C SER A 183 22.33 -0.37 -25.05
N GLU A 184 22.12 -1.49 -24.35
CA GLU A 184 22.17 -2.85 -24.92
C GLU A 184 20.76 -3.35 -25.25
N ASP A 185 20.41 -3.36 -26.53
CA ASP A 185 19.07 -3.72 -27.07
C ASP A 185 18.54 -5.07 -26.55
N ARG A 186 19.41 -6.02 -26.19
CA ARG A 186 18.98 -7.34 -25.72
C ARG A 186 18.11 -7.27 -24.46
N TYR A 187 18.32 -6.28 -23.61
CA TYR A 187 17.50 -6.11 -22.39
C TYR A 187 16.12 -5.54 -22.70
N LEU A 188 16.03 -4.58 -23.62
CA LEU A 188 14.73 -4.11 -24.11
C LEU A 188 13.96 -5.21 -24.82
N LYS A 189 14.64 -6.03 -25.65
CA LYS A 189 14.03 -7.17 -26.34
C LYS A 189 13.54 -8.24 -25.35
N LEU A 190 14.31 -8.49 -24.26
CA LEU A 190 13.86 -9.42 -23.21
C LEU A 190 12.66 -8.87 -22.46
N ALA A 191 12.64 -7.60 -22.08
CA ALA A 191 11.48 -6.97 -21.44
C ALA A 191 10.24 -7.06 -22.34
N GLN A 192 10.37 -6.74 -23.59
CA GLN A 192 9.29 -6.88 -24.59
C GLN A 192 8.81 -8.33 -24.70
N PHE A 193 9.74 -9.30 -24.80
CA PHE A 193 9.42 -10.72 -24.90
C PHE A 193 8.62 -11.22 -23.70
N LEU A 194 9.00 -10.84 -22.48
CA LEU A 194 8.30 -11.24 -21.26
C LEU A 194 6.87 -10.68 -21.24
N VAL A 195 6.68 -9.40 -21.60
CA VAL A 195 5.35 -8.78 -21.67
C VAL A 195 4.50 -9.40 -22.79
N ASP A 196 5.06 -9.64 -23.97
CA ASP A 196 4.33 -10.23 -25.12
C ASP A 196 4.07 -11.74 -24.96
N THR A 197 4.82 -12.42 -24.11
CA THR A 197 4.58 -13.84 -23.77
C THR A 197 3.40 -13.98 -22.81
N ARG A 198 3.18 -13.00 -21.96
CA ARG A 198 2.11 -13.00 -20.94
C ARG A 198 0.73 -13.07 -21.60
N GLY A 199 -0.11 -13.96 -21.10
CA GLY A 199 -1.45 -14.22 -21.65
C GLY A 199 -1.44 -15.05 -22.93
N THR A 200 -0.30 -15.69 -23.29
CA THR A 200 -0.20 -16.60 -24.43
C THR A 200 0.24 -18.00 -24.02
N THR A 201 -0.10 -18.99 -24.83
CA THR A 201 0.35 -20.39 -24.65
C THR A 201 1.57 -20.73 -25.50
N ASN A 202 2.29 -19.74 -25.99
CA ASN A 202 3.50 -19.93 -26.78
C ASN A 202 4.52 -20.81 -26.05
N GLY A 203 5.20 -21.67 -26.77
CA GLY A 203 6.14 -22.63 -26.19
C GLY A 203 5.49 -23.77 -25.39
N GLY A 204 4.17 -23.94 -25.47
CA GLY A 204 3.43 -24.98 -24.74
C GLY A 204 3.19 -24.66 -23.25
N ARG A 205 3.37 -23.39 -22.83
CA ARG A 205 3.14 -22.98 -21.43
C ARG A 205 1.66 -23.03 -21.06
N VAL A 206 1.41 -23.26 -19.78
CA VAL A 206 0.08 -23.12 -19.16
C VAL A 206 -0.04 -21.71 -18.59
N LEU A 207 -1.19 -21.10 -18.76
CA LEU A 207 -1.46 -19.77 -18.21
C LEU A 207 -1.55 -19.84 -16.67
N VAL A 208 -0.91 -18.89 -15.99
CA VAL A 208 -1.00 -18.72 -14.53
C VAL A 208 -2.38 -18.16 -14.14
N GLY A 209 -3.01 -17.39 -15.03
CA GLY A 209 -4.33 -16.82 -14.83
C GLY A 209 -4.32 -15.35 -14.40
N SER A 210 -5.47 -14.90 -13.90
CA SER A 210 -5.70 -13.48 -13.56
C SER A 210 -4.80 -12.97 -12.44
N TYR A 211 -4.45 -13.81 -11.48
CA TYR A 211 -3.61 -13.47 -10.34
C TYR A 211 -2.29 -12.80 -10.76
N ALA A 212 -1.62 -13.33 -11.78
CA ALA A 212 -0.38 -12.79 -12.35
C ALA A 212 -0.62 -12.05 -13.67
N GLN A 213 -1.80 -11.47 -13.91
CA GLN A 213 -2.18 -10.79 -15.16
C GLN A 213 -1.94 -11.61 -16.45
N ASP A 214 -1.93 -12.95 -16.34
CA ASP A 214 -1.59 -13.90 -17.39
C ASP A 214 -2.85 -14.56 -18.04
N HIS A 215 -4.04 -13.97 -17.85
CA HIS A 215 -5.32 -14.46 -18.36
C HIS A 215 -5.55 -14.15 -19.85
N MET A 216 -4.91 -13.11 -20.38
CA MET A 216 -4.94 -12.72 -21.79
C MET A 216 -3.73 -11.83 -22.13
N PRO A 217 -3.37 -11.69 -23.41
CA PRO A 217 -2.27 -10.82 -23.83
C PRO A 217 -2.43 -9.39 -23.30
N VAL A 218 -1.36 -8.81 -22.78
CA VAL A 218 -1.36 -7.50 -22.12
C VAL A 218 -1.95 -6.41 -22.99
N LYS A 219 -1.64 -6.42 -24.29
CA LYS A 219 -2.19 -5.45 -25.27
C LYS A 219 -3.70 -5.54 -25.45
N SER A 220 -4.33 -6.64 -25.01
CA SER A 220 -5.78 -6.87 -25.10
C SER A 220 -6.49 -6.69 -23.75
N GLN A 221 -5.74 -6.50 -22.64
CA GLN A 221 -6.33 -6.30 -21.32
C GLN A 221 -7.06 -4.96 -21.24
N GLU A 222 -8.22 -4.95 -20.57
CA GLU A 222 -9.09 -3.77 -20.45
C GLU A 222 -9.29 -3.31 -19.02
N ARG A 223 -8.93 -4.15 -18.04
CA ARG A 223 -9.25 -3.97 -16.62
C ARG A 223 -8.04 -4.23 -15.74
N GLY A 224 -7.98 -3.57 -14.59
CA GLY A 224 -7.10 -3.98 -13.50
C GLY A 224 -7.66 -5.24 -12.83
N ILE A 225 -6.96 -6.35 -12.94
CA ILE A 225 -7.38 -7.67 -12.43
C ILE A 225 -6.20 -8.33 -11.72
N GLY A 226 -6.49 -9.15 -10.73
CA GLY A 226 -5.55 -9.97 -10.00
C GLY A 226 -4.73 -9.17 -8.99
N HIS A 227 -3.63 -9.72 -8.57
CA HIS A 227 -2.81 -9.18 -7.49
C HIS A 227 -2.30 -7.76 -7.82
N CYS A 228 -2.61 -6.79 -6.96
CA CYS A 228 -2.41 -5.36 -7.21
C CYS A 228 -0.94 -4.96 -7.34
N VAL A 229 -0.05 -5.54 -6.53
CA VAL A 229 1.39 -5.23 -6.59
C VAL A 229 1.94 -5.67 -7.94
N ARG A 230 1.68 -6.92 -8.32
CA ARG A 230 2.10 -7.50 -9.61
C ARG A 230 1.64 -6.64 -10.78
N ALA A 231 0.37 -6.28 -10.81
CA ALA A 231 -0.23 -5.44 -11.84
C ALA A 231 0.43 -4.06 -11.96
N THR A 232 0.60 -3.35 -10.85
CA THR A 232 1.17 -2.00 -10.86
C THR A 232 2.64 -1.98 -11.32
N TYR A 233 3.41 -3.01 -11.01
CA TYR A 233 4.77 -3.20 -11.54
C TYR A 233 4.76 -3.57 -13.02
N LEU A 234 3.90 -4.52 -13.45
CA LEU A 234 3.75 -4.88 -14.86
C LEU A 234 3.42 -3.66 -15.71
N TYR A 235 2.39 -2.90 -15.31
CA TYR A 235 1.95 -1.74 -16.12
C TYR A 235 2.93 -0.57 -16.07
N SER A 236 3.80 -0.50 -15.04
CA SER A 236 4.98 0.38 -15.08
C SER A 236 5.94 -0.02 -16.20
N GLY A 237 6.24 -1.32 -16.34
CA GLY A 237 7.06 -1.84 -17.44
C GLY A 237 6.40 -1.66 -18.81
N VAL A 238 5.07 -1.83 -18.90
CA VAL A 238 4.29 -1.58 -20.13
C VAL A 238 4.38 -0.11 -20.54
N ALA A 239 4.29 0.84 -19.60
CA ALA A 239 4.46 2.26 -19.88
C ALA A 239 5.89 2.58 -20.36
N ASP A 240 6.91 1.92 -19.79
CA ASP A 240 8.30 2.01 -20.26
C ASP A 240 8.43 1.51 -21.73
N LEU A 241 7.86 0.36 -22.07
CA LEU A 241 7.85 -0.15 -23.45
C LEU A 241 7.07 0.76 -24.40
N ALA A 242 5.95 1.32 -23.95
CA ALA A 242 5.16 2.28 -24.73
C ALA A 242 5.92 3.55 -25.09
N ALA A 243 6.87 3.98 -24.23
CA ALA A 243 7.72 5.13 -24.52
C ALA A 243 8.83 4.82 -25.53
N LEU A 244 9.40 3.61 -25.48
CA LEU A 244 10.57 3.23 -26.26
C LEU A 244 10.23 2.58 -27.59
N LEU A 245 9.13 1.82 -27.66
CA LEU A 245 8.78 1.07 -28.87
C LEU A 245 7.74 1.83 -29.72
N PRO A 246 7.77 1.66 -31.05
CA PRO A 246 6.82 2.29 -31.95
C PRO A 246 5.41 1.67 -31.92
N ASP A 247 5.17 0.65 -31.10
CA ASP A 247 3.90 -0.06 -31.01
C ASP A 247 2.89 0.70 -30.14
N ALA A 248 1.92 1.32 -30.79
CA ALA A 248 0.85 2.09 -30.13
C ALA A 248 -0.04 1.25 -29.18
N ALA A 249 -0.07 -0.09 -29.35
CA ALA A 249 -0.93 -0.97 -28.55
C ALA A 249 -0.50 -0.98 -27.07
N TYR A 250 0.78 -0.87 -26.75
CA TYR A 250 1.25 -0.73 -25.37
C TYR A 250 0.71 0.54 -24.71
N ARG A 251 0.79 1.68 -25.41
CA ARG A 251 0.28 2.95 -24.92
C ARG A 251 -1.22 2.91 -24.68
N GLN A 252 -1.97 2.34 -25.64
CA GLN A 252 -3.42 2.19 -25.52
C GLN A 252 -3.80 1.28 -24.36
N ALA A 253 -3.11 0.15 -24.17
CA ALA A 253 -3.34 -0.75 -23.04
C ALA A 253 -3.04 -0.06 -21.71
N ALA A 254 -1.89 0.58 -21.57
CA ALA A 254 -1.50 1.27 -20.34
C ALA A 254 -2.52 2.34 -19.93
N ILE A 255 -3.02 3.15 -20.89
CA ILE A 255 -4.03 4.19 -20.63
C ILE A 255 -5.37 3.56 -20.26
N ARG A 256 -5.86 2.60 -21.02
CA ARG A 256 -7.17 1.96 -20.83
C ARG A 256 -7.27 1.27 -19.46
N ILE A 257 -6.25 0.49 -19.11
CA ILE A 257 -6.21 -0.23 -17.82
C ILE A 257 -6.13 0.76 -16.66
N TRP A 258 -5.31 1.82 -16.79
CA TRP A 258 -5.21 2.87 -15.78
C TRP A 258 -6.56 3.56 -15.54
N GLU A 259 -7.28 3.88 -16.62
CA GLU A 259 -8.61 4.50 -16.55
C GLU A 259 -9.63 3.59 -15.86
N ASP A 260 -9.61 2.28 -16.10
CA ASP A 260 -10.45 1.31 -15.40
C ASP A 260 -10.13 1.28 -13.89
N VAL A 261 -8.85 1.18 -13.52
CA VAL A 261 -8.42 1.14 -12.11
C VAL A 261 -8.84 2.42 -11.37
N VAL A 262 -8.61 3.58 -11.95
CA VAL A 262 -8.95 4.86 -11.32
C VAL A 262 -10.45 5.04 -11.19
N ALA A 263 -11.23 4.63 -12.19
CA ALA A 263 -12.67 4.83 -12.21
C ALA A 263 -13.45 3.87 -11.30
N LYS A 264 -12.84 2.76 -10.84
CA LYS A 264 -13.59 1.67 -10.20
C LYS A 264 -12.94 1.05 -8.98
N ARG A 265 -11.59 1.13 -8.83
CA ARG A 265 -10.81 0.31 -7.88
C ARG A 265 -9.83 1.07 -7.02
N THR A 266 -9.79 2.40 -7.13
CA THR A 266 -8.87 3.23 -6.35
C THR A 266 -9.56 3.79 -5.11
N PHE A 267 -9.01 3.49 -3.94
CA PHE A 267 -9.48 4.06 -2.67
C PHE A 267 -9.23 5.57 -2.60
N LEU A 268 -10.00 6.27 -1.78
CA LEU A 268 -9.87 7.73 -1.60
C LEU A 268 -8.45 8.16 -1.22
N THR A 269 -7.73 7.30 -0.52
CA THR A 269 -6.33 7.52 -0.09
C THR A 269 -5.30 7.27 -1.21
N GLY A 270 -5.76 6.90 -2.40
CA GLY A 270 -4.90 6.63 -3.57
C GLY A 270 -4.39 5.19 -3.65
N GLY A 271 -4.70 4.33 -2.68
CA GLY A 271 -4.30 2.94 -2.71
C GLY A 271 -5.24 2.06 -3.55
N VAL A 272 -4.85 0.81 -3.76
CA VAL A 272 -5.59 -0.22 -4.48
C VAL A 272 -5.48 -1.57 -3.76
N GLY A 273 -6.49 -2.43 -3.93
CA GLY A 273 -6.56 -3.76 -3.31
C GLY A 273 -7.74 -3.89 -2.37
N SER A 274 -8.80 -4.56 -2.80
CA SER A 274 -10.02 -4.74 -2.02
C SER A 274 -10.00 -6.05 -1.26
N TYR A 275 -9.55 -7.13 -1.89
CA TYR A 275 -9.59 -8.46 -1.30
C TYR A 275 -8.24 -8.91 -0.78
N ARG A 276 -8.30 -9.64 0.33
CA ARG A 276 -7.18 -10.16 1.04
C ARG A 276 -6.64 -11.46 0.44
N ASP A 277 -7.49 -12.42 0.16
CA ASP A 277 -7.09 -13.81 -0.12
C ASP A 277 -6.25 -13.96 -1.38
N GLU A 278 -6.40 -13.05 -2.34
CA GLU A 278 -5.57 -12.98 -3.55
C GLU A 278 -4.85 -11.63 -3.70
N GLU A 279 -4.86 -10.77 -2.69
CA GLU A 279 -4.27 -9.43 -2.72
C GLU A 279 -4.76 -8.61 -3.95
N ASP A 280 -6.03 -8.86 -4.32
CA ASP A 280 -6.64 -8.52 -5.59
C ASP A 280 -7.27 -7.13 -5.60
N PHE A 281 -7.41 -6.56 -6.80
CA PHE A 281 -8.18 -5.33 -7.03
C PHE A 281 -9.64 -5.41 -6.61
N GLY A 282 -10.23 -6.61 -6.56
CA GLY A 282 -11.65 -6.82 -6.32
C GLY A 282 -12.55 -6.50 -7.51
N ASP A 283 -13.85 -6.63 -7.28
CA ASP A 283 -14.88 -6.31 -8.28
C ASP A 283 -15.03 -4.80 -8.49
N ASP A 284 -15.77 -4.41 -9.55
CA ASP A 284 -16.03 -3.01 -9.85
C ASP A 284 -16.78 -2.36 -8.67
N PHE A 285 -16.23 -1.27 -8.13
CA PHE A 285 -16.80 -0.47 -7.01
C PHE A 285 -16.83 -1.17 -5.65
N ASP A 286 -16.22 -2.33 -5.51
CA ASP A 286 -16.05 -3.00 -4.24
C ASP A 286 -14.81 -2.46 -3.52
N LEU A 287 -15.04 -1.49 -2.64
CA LEU A 287 -14.02 -0.74 -1.91
C LEU A 287 -14.36 -0.76 -0.41
N PRO A 288 -14.16 -1.90 0.27
CA PRO A 288 -14.46 -2.04 1.69
C PRO A 288 -13.55 -1.12 2.53
N ASN A 289 -14.12 -0.51 3.58
CA ASN A 289 -13.34 0.36 4.47
C ASN A 289 -12.57 -0.45 5.52
N LEU A 290 -13.22 -1.47 6.09
CA LEU A 290 -12.65 -2.40 7.05
C LEU A 290 -12.17 -3.65 6.31
N GLY A 291 -10.98 -4.13 6.65
CA GLY A 291 -10.44 -5.37 6.08
C GLY A 291 -10.01 -5.29 4.62
N CYS A 292 -9.98 -4.09 4.01
CA CYS A 292 -9.41 -3.95 2.67
C CYS A 292 -7.92 -4.28 2.68
N TRP A 293 -7.45 -4.90 1.59
CA TRP A 293 -6.04 -5.24 1.48
C TRP A 293 -5.16 -3.99 1.35
N ASN A 294 -5.43 -3.15 0.37
CA ASN A 294 -4.81 -1.83 0.17
C ASN A 294 -3.31 -1.80 0.54
N GLU A 295 -2.54 -2.69 -0.06
CA GLU A 295 -1.15 -2.96 0.29
C GLU A 295 -0.23 -1.77 -0.02
N ILE A 296 0.71 -1.52 0.88
CA ILE A 296 1.71 -0.45 0.71
C ILE A 296 2.59 -0.68 -0.52
N CYS A 297 2.96 -1.94 -0.84
CA CYS A 297 3.72 -2.22 -2.06
C CYS A 297 2.94 -1.88 -3.33
N ALA A 298 1.62 -2.10 -3.33
CA ALA A 298 0.76 -1.69 -4.43
C ALA A 298 0.73 -0.17 -4.59
N SER A 299 0.69 0.58 -3.47
CA SER A 299 0.81 2.04 -3.49
C SER A 299 2.14 2.51 -4.07
N VAL A 300 3.27 1.83 -3.75
CA VAL A 300 4.58 2.13 -4.37
C VAL A 300 4.55 1.85 -5.88
N GLY A 301 4.12 0.65 -6.29
CA GLY A 301 4.03 0.31 -7.72
C GLY A 301 3.11 1.26 -8.48
N TYR A 302 2.00 1.67 -7.86
CA TYR A 302 1.06 2.62 -8.46
C TYR A 302 1.64 4.03 -8.58
N ALA A 303 2.45 4.49 -7.61
CA ALA A 303 3.21 5.73 -7.71
C ALA A 303 4.20 5.69 -8.89
N LEU A 304 4.95 4.60 -9.04
CA LEU A 304 5.88 4.39 -10.15
C LEU A 304 5.16 4.36 -11.51
N TRP A 305 3.99 3.72 -11.58
CA TRP A 305 3.18 3.68 -12.82
C TRP A 305 2.65 5.07 -13.18
N ASN A 306 2.09 5.81 -12.22
CA ASN A 306 1.60 7.17 -12.44
C ASN A 306 2.72 8.12 -12.91
N HIS A 307 3.92 8.04 -12.31
CA HIS A 307 5.05 8.85 -12.77
C HIS A 307 5.41 8.57 -14.23
N ARG A 308 5.46 7.29 -14.64
CA ARG A 308 5.72 6.90 -16.03
C ARG A 308 4.64 7.37 -16.99
N MET A 309 3.38 7.27 -16.58
CA MET A 309 2.25 7.78 -17.37
C MET A 309 2.34 9.29 -17.57
N PHE A 310 2.76 10.05 -16.54
CA PHE A 310 3.04 11.47 -16.68
C PHE A 310 4.17 11.73 -17.67
N LEU A 311 5.31 11.07 -17.55
CA LEU A 311 6.45 11.24 -18.45
C LEU A 311 6.08 10.93 -19.92
N MET A 312 5.17 9.98 -20.14
CA MET A 312 4.69 9.58 -21.46
C MET A 312 3.69 10.59 -22.06
N THR A 313 2.90 11.28 -21.24
CA THR A 313 1.72 12.04 -21.74
C THR A 313 1.76 13.53 -21.45
N GLY A 314 2.48 13.97 -20.43
CA GLY A 314 2.49 15.34 -19.94
C GLY A 314 1.21 15.77 -19.22
N GLN A 315 0.31 14.85 -18.86
CA GLN A 315 -0.96 15.15 -18.22
C GLN A 315 -0.85 15.17 -16.69
N SER A 316 -1.34 16.23 -16.05
CA SER A 316 -1.29 16.42 -14.59
C SER A 316 -2.08 15.37 -13.82
N ARG A 317 -3.08 14.73 -14.44
CA ARG A 317 -3.93 13.72 -13.79
C ARG A 317 -3.12 12.59 -13.16
N TYR A 318 -2.01 12.23 -13.76
CA TYR A 318 -1.11 11.21 -13.22
C TYR A 318 -0.30 11.75 -12.02
N SER A 319 0.14 13.00 -12.09
CA SER A 319 0.80 13.68 -10.96
C SER A 319 -0.17 13.96 -9.80
N ASP A 320 -1.45 14.19 -10.08
CA ASP A 320 -2.49 14.38 -9.06
C ASP A 320 -2.72 13.08 -8.27
N LEU A 321 -2.79 11.94 -8.95
CA LEU A 321 -2.92 10.65 -8.29
C LEU A 321 -1.63 10.25 -7.58
N LEU A 322 -0.47 10.53 -8.17
CA LEU A 322 0.82 10.35 -7.50
C LEU A 322 0.90 11.11 -6.19
N GLU A 323 0.51 12.38 -6.17
CA GLU A 323 0.44 13.21 -4.97
C GLU A 323 -0.51 12.60 -3.92
N ARG A 324 -1.70 12.16 -4.34
CA ARG A 324 -2.68 11.48 -3.47
C ARG A 324 -2.09 10.25 -2.81
N ILE A 325 -1.41 9.41 -3.57
CA ILE A 325 -0.74 8.21 -3.07
C ILE A 325 0.34 8.59 -2.05
N LEU A 326 1.23 9.51 -2.42
CA LEU A 326 2.37 9.92 -1.59
C LEU A 326 1.91 10.46 -0.23
N TYR A 327 0.97 11.41 -0.21
CA TYR A 327 0.54 12.09 1.01
C TYR A 327 -0.42 11.27 1.89
N ASN A 328 -0.99 10.17 1.39
CA ASN A 328 -1.96 9.38 2.12
C ASN A 328 -1.57 7.90 2.18
N GLY A 329 -1.90 7.10 1.17
CA GLY A 329 -1.74 5.65 1.19
C GLY A 329 -0.29 5.22 1.48
N LEU A 330 0.69 5.86 0.87
CA LEU A 330 2.10 5.53 1.07
C LEU A 330 2.59 5.89 2.47
N LEU A 331 2.43 7.15 2.89
CA LEU A 331 2.93 7.61 4.19
C LEU A 331 2.24 6.93 5.37
N ALA A 332 1.00 6.44 5.22
CA ALA A 332 0.37 5.59 6.22
C ALA A 332 1.19 4.32 6.51
N GLY A 333 1.98 3.85 5.56
CA GLY A 333 2.78 2.64 5.67
C GLY A 333 3.93 2.69 6.67
N VAL A 334 4.36 3.88 7.12
CA VAL A 334 5.47 4.04 8.06
C VAL A 334 5.09 4.94 9.22
N SER A 335 5.53 4.60 10.43
CA SER A 335 5.32 5.43 11.63
C SER A 335 6.08 6.75 11.54
N LEU A 336 5.64 7.74 12.30
CA LEU A 336 6.35 9.02 12.46
C LEU A 336 7.73 8.86 13.10
N THR A 337 7.95 7.77 13.85
CA THR A 337 9.25 7.39 14.42
C THR A 337 10.16 6.67 13.43
N GLY A 338 9.61 6.11 12.32
CA GLY A 338 10.36 5.43 11.27
C GLY A 338 10.70 3.96 11.55
N ASP A 339 10.25 3.39 12.68
CA ASP A 339 10.61 2.05 13.15
C ASP A 339 9.44 1.04 13.13
N ARG A 340 8.24 1.50 12.76
CA ARG A 340 7.02 0.68 12.67
C ARG A 340 6.39 0.86 11.31
N PHE A 341 5.82 -0.23 10.77
CA PHE A 341 5.27 -0.23 9.43
C PHE A 341 3.86 -0.80 9.43
N LEU A 342 3.11 -0.51 8.37
CA LEU A 342 1.89 -1.22 8.01
C LEU A 342 2.15 -2.00 6.71
N TYR A 343 1.56 -3.17 6.62
CA TYR A 343 1.44 -3.91 5.36
C TYR A 343 0.27 -3.35 4.56
N GLN A 344 -0.87 -3.25 5.22
CA GLN A 344 -2.13 -2.73 4.69
C GLN A 344 -2.38 -1.31 5.18
N ALA A 345 -3.07 -0.52 4.37
CA ALA A 345 -3.49 0.84 4.69
C ALA A 345 -5.03 0.96 4.71
N PRO A 346 -5.71 0.37 5.72
CA PRO A 346 -7.17 0.31 5.78
C PRO A 346 -7.79 1.69 6.02
N LEU A 347 -9.03 1.90 5.55
CA LEU A 347 -9.76 3.16 5.73
C LEU A 347 -10.62 3.15 7.00
N LYS A 348 -10.71 2.00 7.68
CA LYS A 348 -11.31 1.82 8.98
C LYS A 348 -10.57 0.73 9.74
N VAL A 349 -10.33 0.91 11.03
CA VAL A 349 -9.74 -0.09 11.92
C VAL A 349 -10.54 -0.25 13.21
N ALA A 350 -10.43 -1.41 13.83
CA ALA A 350 -11.10 -1.75 15.09
C ALA A 350 -10.41 -1.12 16.32
N ALA A 351 -11.03 -1.28 17.48
CA ALA A 351 -10.63 -0.58 18.72
C ALA A 351 -9.26 -0.99 19.28
N ASP A 352 -8.78 -2.16 18.94
CA ASP A 352 -7.51 -2.73 19.41
C ASP A 352 -6.34 -2.56 18.41
N PHE A 353 -6.58 -1.88 17.29
CA PHE A 353 -5.55 -1.62 16.29
C PHE A 353 -4.35 -0.85 16.88
N GLU A 354 -3.15 -1.36 16.57
CA GLU A 354 -1.89 -0.64 16.79
C GLU A 354 -0.89 -0.93 15.67
N ARG A 355 0.09 -0.04 15.51
CA ARG A 355 1.21 -0.28 14.60
C ARG A 355 2.21 -1.23 15.21
N HIS A 356 2.65 -2.22 14.44
CA HIS A 356 3.63 -3.19 14.89
C HIS A 356 5.06 -2.74 14.59
N ALA A 357 5.99 -3.09 15.47
CA ALA A 357 7.42 -2.83 15.26
C ALA A 357 7.99 -3.62 14.06
N TRP A 358 7.38 -4.77 13.77
CA TRP A 358 7.75 -5.63 12.65
C TRP A 358 6.60 -6.61 12.33
N PHE A 359 6.44 -6.94 11.07
CA PHE A 359 5.56 -8.01 10.59
C PHE A 359 6.34 -8.95 9.66
N GLY A 360 5.85 -10.19 9.49
CA GLY A 360 6.56 -11.26 8.79
C GLY A 360 6.96 -10.97 7.34
N PRO A 361 6.08 -10.45 6.46
CA PRO A 361 6.45 -10.15 5.08
C PRO A 361 7.44 -8.99 5.00
N ASN A 362 8.50 -9.19 4.23
CA ASN A 362 9.60 -8.21 4.14
C ASN A 362 9.43 -7.21 2.98
N CYS A 363 8.30 -7.19 2.27
CA CYS A 363 8.17 -6.42 1.04
C CYS A 363 7.91 -4.92 1.25
N CYS A 364 6.98 -4.52 2.14
CA CYS A 364 6.56 -3.12 2.29
C CYS A 364 7.62 -2.20 2.90
N PRO A 365 8.35 -2.58 3.99
CA PRO A 365 9.35 -1.69 4.57
C PRO A 365 10.49 -1.31 3.59
N PRO A 366 11.10 -2.23 2.82
CA PRO A 366 12.05 -1.85 1.77
C PRO A 366 11.44 -0.96 0.69
N ASN A 367 10.22 -1.27 0.26
CA ASN A 367 9.55 -0.54 -0.80
C ASN A 367 9.26 0.91 -0.43
N ILE A 368 8.68 1.18 0.74
CA ILE A 368 8.42 2.56 1.18
C ILE A 368 9.72 3.32 1.41
N THR A 369 10.75 2.64 1.96
CA THR A 369 12.04 3.25 2.24
C THR A 369 12.73 3.70 0.94
N ARG A 370 12.68 2.88 -0.14
CA ARG A 370 13.26 3.29 -1.44
C ARG A 370 12.50 4.45 -2.07
N LEU A 371 11.16 4.44 -2.04
CA LEU A 371 10.37 5.51 -2.66
C LEU A 371 10.55 6.84 -1.92
N LEU A 372 10.72 6.82 -0.60
CA LEU A 372 11.08 8.02 0.16
C LEU A 372 12.45 8.56 -0.25
N GLY A 373 13.41 7.69 -0.53
CA GLY A 373 14.73 8.09 -1.07
C GLY A 373 14.64 8.64 -2.50
N GLU A 374 13.72 8.11 -3.32
CA GLU A 374 13.51 8.51 -4.73
C GLU A 374 12.71 9.81 -4.87
N LEU A 375 12.05 10.30 -3.82
CA LEU A 375 11.07 11.39 -3.90
C LEU A 375 11.56 12.61 -4.69
N GLY A 376 12.83 12.98 -4.58
CA GLY A 376 13.45 14.09 -5.33
C GLY A 376 13.26 13.95 -6.84
N GLY A 377 13.33 12.72 -7.36
CA GLY A 377 13.16 12.43 -8.80
C GLY A 377 11.71 12.56 -9.32
N LEU A 378 10.72 12.77 -8.44
CA LEU A 378 9.32 12.91 -8.80
C LEU A 378 8.83 14.37 -8.87
N ILE A 379 9.67 15.34 -8.40
CA ILE A 379 9.24 16.73 -8.21
C ILE A 379 9.25 17.51 -9.51
N TYR A 380 10.30 17.35 -10.31
CA TYR A 380 10.50 18.13 -11.54
C TYR A 380 10.74 17.22 -12.75
N ALA A 381 10.38 17.73 -13.91
CA ALA A 381 10.71 17.11 -15.18
C ALA A 381 10.97 18.20 -16.25
N SER A 382 11.67 17.87 -17.32
CA SER A 382 12.04 18.84 -18.35
C SER A 382 12.07 18.25 -19.76
N THR A 383 12.08 19.16 -20.71
CA THR A 383 12.33 18.90 -22.14
C THR A 383 13.27 19.96 -22.68
N ASP A 384 13.52 19.95 -23.99
CA ASP A 384 14.28 21.01 -24.65
C ASP A 384 13.63 22.40 -24.54
N ARG A 385 12.31 22.45 -24.29
CA ARG A 385 11.53 23.72 -24.32
C ARG A 385 10.61 23.91 -23.13
N GLY A 386 10.67 23.02 -22.14
CA GLY A 386 9.75 23.10 -21.00
C GLY A 386 10.35 22.59 -19.71
N LEU A 387 9.87 23.15 -18.61
CA LEU A 387 10.16 22.70 -17.26
C LEU A 387 8.85 22.48 -16.53
N TRP A 388 8.65 21.29 -15.94
CA TRP A 388 7.45 20.91 -15.18
C TRP A 388 7.72 20.93 -13.68
N VAL A 389 6.79 21.51 -12.93
CA VAL A 389 6.74 21.47 -11.46
C VAL A 389 5.54 20.60 -11.08
N ASN A 390 5.79 19.33 -10.75
CA ASN A 390 4.77 18.31 -10.50
C ASN A 390 4.32 18.25 -9.05
N LEU A 391 5.25 18.40 -8.11
CA LEU A 391 4.97 18.33 -6.67
C LEU A 391 5.42 19.62 -5.99
N PHE A 392 4.63 20.07 -5.02
CA PHE A 392 4.97 21.27 -4.24
C PHE A 392 5.72 20.84 -2.98
N VAL A 393 7.03 20.72 -3.14
CA VAL A 393 7.96 20.26 -2.12
C VAL A 393 9.12 21.26 -2.06
N GLY A 394 9.35 21.85 -0.89
CA GLY A 394 10.46 22.78 -0.72
C GLY A 394 11.78 22.13 -1.09
N SER A 395 12.49 22.71 -2.06
CA SER A 395 13.67 22.07 -2.65
C SER A 395 14.56 23.03 -3.42
N GLU A 396 15.81 22.60 -3.61
CA GLU A 396 16.79 23.18 -4.52
C GLU A 396 17.08 22.16 -5.62
N ALA A 397 16.88 22.52 -6.89
CA ALA A 397 17.04 21.60 -8.01
C ALA A 397 17.96 22.17 -9.09
N LYS A 398 18.68 21.27 -9.78
CA LYS A 398 19.48 21.55 -10.98
C LYS A 398 18.80 20.90 -12.17
N CYS A 399 18.05 21.70 -12.92
CA CYS A 399 17.32 21.22 -14.08
C CYS A 399 18.07 21.54 -15.38
N MET A 400 17.79 20.80 -16.43
CA MET A 400 18.27 21.10 -17.78
C MET A 400 17.07 21.41 -18.67
N VAL A 401 17.04 22.54 -19.31
CA VAL A 401 16.07 22.88 -20.35
C VAL A 401 16.82 23.01 -21.68
N GLY A 402 16.66 22.00 -22.53
CA GLY A 402 17.54 21.82 -23.67
C GLY A 402 19.01 21.67 -23.20
N LYS A 403 19.85 22.61 -23.62
CA LYS A 403 21.29 22.65 -23.23
C LYS A 403 21.57 23.64 -22.10
N THR A 404 20.55 24.32 -21.57
CA THR A 404 20.73 25.40 -20.58
C THR A 404 20.48 24.85 -19.17
N PRO A 405 21.45 24.87 -18.27
CA PRO A 405 21.25 24.60 -16.86
C PRO A 405 20.35 25.70 -16.23
N VAL A 406 19.35 25.26 -15.49
CA VAL A 406 18.42 26.14 -14.76
C VAL A 406 18.38 25.66 -13.31
N ALA A 407 18.89 26.48 -12.39
CA ALA A 407 18.67 26.22 -10.98
C ALA A 407 17.25 26.66 -10.58
N VAL A 408 16.58 25.83 -9.79
CA VAL A 408 15.23 26.10 -9.29
C VAL A 408 15.26 26.00 -7.78
N THR A 409 14.79 27.04 -7.10
CA THR A 409 14.51 27.01 -5.66
C THR A 409 13.02 27.08 -5.44
N GLN A 410 12.44 26.09 -4.79
CA GLN A 410 11.03 26.05 -4.40
C GLN A 410 10.90 26.23 -2.90
N LEU A 411 10.16 27.26 -2.47
CA LEU A 411 9.83 27.53 -1.07
C LEU A 411 8.34 27.37 -0.87
N THR A 412 7.94 26.56 0.11
CA THR A 412 6.55 26.30 0.44
C THR A 412 6.42 25.67 1.82
N ASN A 413 5.27 25.88 2.47
CA ASN A 413 4.83 25.15 3.67
C ASN A 413 3.76 24.08 3.34
N TYR A 414 3.70 23.67 2.08
CA TYR A 414 2.79 22.60 1.66
C TYR A 414 3.09 21.29 2.42
N PRO A 415 2.09 20.52 2.89
CA PRO A 415 0.65 20.63 2.63
C PRO A 415 -0.16 21.51 3.62
N TRP A 416 0.50 22.27 4.51
CA TRP A 416 -0.18 23.03 5.55
C TRP A 416 -0.66 24.41 5.06
N ASP A 417 0.05 24.99 4.11
CA ASP A 417 -0.32 26.22 3.41
C ASP A 417 -0.15 26.04 1.90
N GLY A 418 -1.02 26.68 1.12
CA GLY A 418 -1.00 26.58 -0.35
C GLY A 418 -0.07 27.56 -1.04
N GLY A 419 0.72 28.35 -0.30
CA GLY A 419 1.68 29.28 -0.86
C GLY A 419 2.90 28.58 -1.46
N VAL A 420 3.25 28.92 -2.71
CA VAL A 420 4.41 28.39 -3.41
C VAL A 420 5.17 29.54 -4.05
N LYS A 421 6.47 29.57 -3.85
CA LYS A 421 7.41 30.50 -4.47
C LYS A 421 8.51 29.72 -5.18
N LEU A 422 8.64 29.96 -6.48
CA LEU A 422 9.72 29.42 -7.31
C LEU A 422 10.67 30.53 -7.67
N THR A 423 11.97 30.34 -7.47
CA THR A 423 13.01 31.22 -8.00
C THR A 423 13.77 30.45 -9.07
N LEU A 424 13.83 31.01 -10.27
CA LEU A 424 14.52 30.45 -11.42
C LEU A 424 15.85 31.15 -11.61
N ALA A 425 16.92 30.39 -11.86
CA ALA A 425 18.23 30.93 -12.14
C ALA A 425 18.89 30.16 -13.30
N PRO A 426 18.49 30.45 -14.55
CA PRO A 426 19.20 29.94 -15.71
C PRO A 426 20.57 30.55 -15.81
N ASN A 427 21.57 29.78 -16.31
CA ASN A 427 22.92 30.27 -16.50
C ASN A 427 23.05 31.40 -17.58
N ALA A 428 22.05 31.46 -18.47
CA ALA A 428 21.88 32.52 -19.47
C ALA A 428 20.39 32.73 -19.71
N ALA A 429 19.97 33.90 -20.15
CA ALA A 429 18.60 34.15 -20.54
C ALA A 429 18.12 33.12 -21.57
N VAL A 430 17.00 32.45 -21.30
CA VAL A 430 16.49 31.34 -22.12
C VAL A 430 14.98 31.33 -22.16
N ARG A 431 14.45 31.11 -23.38
CA ARG A 431 12.98 31.03 -23.58
C ARG A 431 12.52 29.60 -23.43
N PHE A 432 11.58 29.38 -22.49
CA PHE A 432 10.89 28.09 -22.32
C PHE A 432 9.52 28.25 -21.64
N ALA A 433 8.73 27.19 -21.70
CA ALA A 433 7.45 27.08 -21.00
C ALA A 433 7.69 26.53 -19.59
N LEU A 434 7.35 27.30 -18.56
CA LEU A 434 7.25 26.81 -17.19
C LEU A 434 5.83 26.26 -17.01
N ASN A 435 5.74 24.95 -16.72
CA ASN A 435 4.49 24.23 -16.53
C ASN A 435 4.28 23.98 -15.03
N VAL A 436 3.44 24.78 -14.39
CA VAL A 436 3.10 24.65 -12.97
C VAL A 436 1.82 23.86 -12.84
N ARG A 437 1.86 22.73 -12.13
CA ARG A 437 0.66 21.90 -11.94
C ARG A 437 -0.42 22.68 -11.20
N VAL A 438 -1.65 22.61 -11.70
CA VAL A 438 -2.86 23.05 -10.98
C VAL A 438 -3.57 21.77 -10.51
N PRO A 439 -3.51 21.41 -9.20
CA PRO A 439 -4.03 20.15 -8.71
C PRO A 439 -5.51 19.95 -9.02
N GLY A 440 -5.93 18.71 -9.31
CA GLY A 440 -7.33 18.37 -9.58
C GLY A 440 -8.26 18.77 -8.44
N TRP A 441 -7.83 18.63 -7.17
CA TRP A 441 -8.60 19.06 -6.01
C TRP A 441 -8.84 20.59 -6.01
N GLN A 442 -7.93 21.38 -6.57
CA GLN A 442 -8.11 22.83 -6.77
C GLN A 442 -9.08 23.13 -7.92
N GLN A 443 -9.12 22.28 -8.93
CA GLN A 443 -10.02 22.40 -10.08
C GLN A 443 -11.43 21.88 -9.79
N GLY A 444 -11.69 21.38 -8.58
CA GLY A 444 -13.01 20.87 -8.15
C GLY A 444 -13.19 19.37 -8.39
N GLU A 445 -12.11 18.63 -8.62
CA GLU A 445 -12.11 17.18 -8.74
C GLU A 445 -11.59 16.56 -7.45
N ALA A 446 -12.41 15.81 -6.73
CA ALA A 446 -12.00 15.13 -5.51
C ALA A 446 -10.98 14.01 -5.83
N MET A 447 -11.24 13.27 -6.90
CA MET A 447 -10.34 12.33 -7.54
C MET A 447 -10.84 12.03 -8.95
N LEU A 448 -9.92 11.69 -9.81
CA LEU A 448 -10.20 11.31 -11.20
C LEU A 448 -11.09 10.07 -11.29
N GLY A 449 -11.75 9.87 -12.42
CA GLY A 449 -12.57 8.69 -12.70
C GLY A 449 -13.97 8.71 -12.10
N GLY A 450 -14.35 9.75 -11.32
CA GLY A 450 -15.72 9.94 -10.85
C GLY A 450 -16.16 9.08 -9.67
N LEU A 451 -15.26 8.27 -9.08
CA LEU A 451 -15.54 7.52 -7.85
C LEU A 451 -15.89 8.40 -6.66
N TYR A 452 -15.32 9.58 -6.63
CA TYR A 452 -15.48 10.53 -5.52
C TYR A 452 -15.81 11.91 -6.05
N ARG A 453 -16.65 12.64 -5.31
CA ARG A 453 -17.04 14.00 -5.65
C ARG A 453 -17.14 14.87 -4.41
N TYR A 454 -16.87 16.15 -4.56
CA TYR A 454 -17.15 17.12 -3.51
C TYR A 454 -18.65 17.32 -3.35
N THR A 455 -19.11 17.48 -2.10
CA THR A 455 -20.54 17.78 -1.82
C THR A 455 -20.89 19.23 -2.11
N SER A 456 -19.89 20.12 -2.20
CA SER A 456 -20.02 21.52 -2.61
C SER A 456 -18.95 21.88 -3.62
N THR A 457 -19.31 22.66 -4.64
CA THR A 457 -18.43 23.06 -5.74
C THR A 457 -18.06 24.54 -5.60
N GLN A 458 -17.11 24.85 -4.73
CA GLN A 458 -16.51 26.18 -4.73
C GLN A 458 -15.19 26.11 -5.51
N LYS A 459 -15.07 26.86 -6.61
CA LYS A 459 -13.85 26.99 -7.40
C LYS A 459 -13.26 28.38 -7.17
N SER A 460 -12.02 28.41 -6.73
CA SER A 460 -11.27 29.66 -6.63
C SER A 460 -10.12 29.61 -7.64
N PRO A 461 -10.07 30.51 -8.63
CA PRO A 461 -9.00 30.48 -9.64
C PRO A 461 -7.64 30.72 -8.99
N VAL A 462 -6.64 29.98 -9.44
CA VAL A 462 -5.25 30.19 -9.03
C VAL A 462 -4.68 31.39 -9.78
N GLN A 463 -4.24 32.40 -9.04
CA GLN A 463 -3.59 33.57 -9.60
C GLN A 463 -2.06 33.37 -9.50
N ILE A 464 -1.40 33.48 -10.64
CA ILE A 464 0.08 33.35 -10.71
C ILE A 464 0.69 34.74 -10.95
N ARG A 465 1.76 35.04 -10.22
CA ARG A 465 2.55 36.27 -10.34
C ARG A 465 3.96 35.92 -10.80
N VAL A 466 4.50 36.70 -11.68
CA VAL A 466 5.91 36.69 -12.06
C VAL A 466 6.49 38.04 -11.71
N ASN A 467 7.53 38.04 -10.86
CA ASN A 467 8.18 39.26 -10.37
C ASN A 467 7.18 40.26 -9.78
N GLY A 468 6.22 39.75 -9.00
CA GLY A 468 5.16 40.56 -8.38
C GLY A 468 3.97 40.90 -9.27
N SER A 469 4.08 40.78 -10.58
CA SER A 469 3.00 41.09 -11.54
C SER A 469 2.17 39.87 -11.88
N VAL A 470 0.85 40.05 -11.90
CA VAL A 470 -0.07 38.96 -12.36
C VAL A 470 0.20 38.68 -13.82
N VAL A 471 0.35 37.41 -14.15
CA VAL A 471 0.57 36.98 -15.54
C VAL A 471 -0.61 36.15 -16.05
N GLN A 472 -0.88 36.34 -17.36
CA GLN A 472 -1.80 35.47 -18.07
C GLN A 472 -1.11 34.09 -18.29
N HIS A 473 -1.86 33.03 -18.16
CA HIS A 473 -1.41 31.67 -18.44
C HIS A 473 -2.53 30.88 -19.12
N THR A 474 -2.17 29.87 -19.87
CA THR A 474 -3.12 28.89 -20.40
C THR A 474 -3.11 27.68 -19.48
N LEU A 475 -4.25 27.04 -19.33
CA LEU A 475 -4.33 25.74 -18.65
C LEU A 475 -4.27 24.65 -19.72
N ASP A 476 -3.16 23.93 -19.80
CA ASP A 476 -2.97 22.84 -20.75
C ASP A 476 -2.61 21.55 -20.00
N ASN A 477 -3.33 20.47 -20.27
CA ASN A 477 -3.14 19.17 -19.62
C ASN A 477 -3.10 19.24 -18.08
N GLY A 478 -3.79 20.23 -17.47
CA GLY A 478 -3.82 20.48 -16.03
C GLY A 478 -2.61 21.27 -15.48
N TYR A 479 -1.79 21.84 -16.37
CA TYR A 479 -0.70 22.75 -16.02
C TYR A 479 -1.01 24.18 -16.43
N ALA A 480 -0.73 25.13 -15.54
CA ALA A 480 -0.62 26.54 -15.90
C ALA A 480 0.67 26.75 -16.67
N VAL A 481 0.57 27.08 -17.94
CA VAL A 481 1.72 27.22 -18.87
C VAL A 481 2.08 28.70 -18.97
N ILE A 482 3.33 29.02 -18.61
CA ILE A 482 3.89 30.38 -18.67
C ILE A 482 5.09 30.36 -19.61
N GLU A 483 4.89 30.78 -20.84
CA GLU A 483 5.96 30.84 -21.86
C GLU A 483 6.56 32.23 -21.95
N ARG A 484 7.83 32.36 -21.62
CA ARG A 484 8.60 33.62 -21.72
C ARG A 484 10.10 33.37 -21.76
N GLU A 485 10.87 34.44 -21.98
CA GLU A 485 12.30 34.45 -21.68
C GLU A 485 12.48 34.58 -20.17
N TRP A 486 13.25 33.66 -19.58
CA TRP A 486 13.58 33.60 -18.16
C TRP A 486 15.03 34.06 -17.92
N CYS A 487 15.18 34.88 -16.89
CA CYS A 487 16.45 35.39 -16.43
C CYS A 487 16.78 34.90 -15.01
N ALA A 488 18.04 34.93 -14.63
CA ALA A 488 18.46 34.59 -13.28
C ALA A 488 17.81 35.54 -12.25
N GLY A 489 17.15 34.96 -11.25
CA GLY A 489 16.45 35.68 -10.20
C GLY A 489 14.96 35.90 -10.48
N ASP A 490 14.42 35.49 -11.62
CA ASP A 490 12.97 35.53 -11.86
C ASP A 490 12.21 34.71 -10.83
N VAL A 491 11.15 35.28 -10.28
CA VAL A 491 10.33 34.73 -9.21
C VAL A 491 8.91 34.47 -9.69
N VAL A 492 8.42 33.26 -9.49
CA VAL A 492 7.02 32.86 -9.73
C VAL A 492 6.36 32.56 -8.40
N GLU A 493 5.24 33.23 -8.11
CA GLU A 493 4.51 33.07 -6.86
C GLU A 493 3.02 32.80 -7.14
N PHE A 494 2.47 31.87 -6.38
CA PHE A 494 1.02 31.57 -6.41
C PHE A 494 0.58 31.01 -5.08
N LYS A 495 -0.74 31.06 -4.86
CA LYS A 495 -1.37 30.43 -3.70
C LYS A 495 -2.51 29.54 -4.14
N LEU A 496 -2.50 28.30 -3.65
CA LEU A 496 -3.59 27.34 -3.82
C LEU A 496 -4.54 27.48 -2.63
N PRO A 497 -5.78 27.93 -2.82
CA PRO A 497 -6.78 27.93 -1.74
C PRO A 497 -7.03 26.53 -1.20
N MET A 498 -6.88 26.36 0.12
CA MET A 498 -6.99 25.07 0.81
C MET A 498 -8.14 25.09 1.82
N ASP A 499 -9.37 25.15 1.32
CA ASP A 499 -10.54 25.00 2.15
C ASP A 499 -10.75 23.53 2.52
N VAL A 500 -11.36 23.27 3.69
CA VAL A 500 -11.83 21.93 4.05
C VAL A 500 -12.97 21.53 3.12
N LYS A 501 -12.81 20.41 2.46
CA LYS A 501 -13.79 19.87 1.52
C LYS A 501 -14.40 18.57 2.05
N ARG A 502 -15.68 18.39 1.76
CA ARG A 502 -16.41 17.16 2.05
C ARG A 502 -16.55 16.34 0.80
N ILE A 503 -16.27 15.04 0.93
CA ILE A 503 -16.27 14.09 -0.17
C ILE A 503 -17.37 13.06 0.04
N ALA A 504 -18.14 12.79 -1.00
CA ALA A 504 -19.05 11.65 -1.09
C ALA A 504 -18.56 10.70 -2.18
N ALA A 505 -18.71 9.40 -1.95
CA ALA A 505 -18.41 8.38 -2.94
C ALA A 505 -19.57 8.21 -3.95
N ASP A 506 -19.27 7.56 -5.07
CA ASP A 506 -20.29 7.10 -6.01
C ASP A 506 -21.23 6.12 -5.30
N LYS A 507 -22.53 6.19 -5.65
CA LYS A 507 -23.57 5.32 -5.05
C LYS A 507 -23.33 3.81 -5.27
N ARG A 508 -22.48 3.46 -6.24
CA ARG A 508 -22.09 2.06 -6.53
C ARG A 508 -21.11 1.49 -5.51
N VAL A 509 -20.42 2.34 -4.73
CA VAL A 509 -19.55 1.91 -3.63
C VAL A 509 -20.42 1.65 -2.38
N PRO A 510 -20.70 0.38 -2.00
CA PRO A 510 -21.70 0.06 -0.97
C PRO A 510 -21.35 0.62 0.40
N ASP A 511 -20.09 0.47 0.82
CA ASP A 511 -19.58 0.87 2.13
C ASP A 511 -19.70 2.36 2.40
N ASN A 512 -19.62 3.16 1.34
CA ASN A 512 -19.56 4.62 1.45
C ASN A 512 -20.91 5.31 1.18
N ARG A 513 -22.00 4.54 0.98
CA ARG A 513 -23.34 5.12 0.84
C ARG A 513 -23.77 5.80 2.14
N GLY A 514 -24.17 7.06 2.06
CA GLY A 514 -24.56 7.82 3.24
C GLY A 514 -23.39 8.19 4.17
N MET A 515 -22.17 8.09 3.68
CA MET A 515 -20.95 8.47 4.39
C MET A 515 -20.33 9.74 3.77
N VAL A 516 -19.45 10.37 4.53
CA VAL A 516 -18.68 11.56 4.12
C VAL A 516 -17.25 11.45 4.62
N ALA A 517 -16.29 11.81 3.78
CA ALA A 517 -14.91 11.99 4.15
C ALA A 517 -14.50 13.47 4.08
N LEU A 518 -13.42 13.81 4.75
CA LEU A 518 -12.85 15.15 4.78
C LEU A 518 -11.50 15.19 4.07
N GLU A 519 -11.28 16.29 3.36
CA GLU A 519 -10.04 16.57 2.63
C GLU A 519 -9.65 18.03 2.78
N ARG A 520 -8.34 18.30 2.82
CA ARG A 520 -7.79 19.65 2.70
C ARG A 520 -6.48 19.61 1.92
N GLY A 521 -6.44 20.28 0.77
CA GLY A 521 -5.31 20.16 -0.15
C GLY A 521 -5.10 18.70 -0.57
N PRO A 522 -3.88 18.16 -0.50
CA PRO A 522 -3.60 16.76 -0.88
C PRO A 522 -3.99 15.74 0.19
N LEU A 523 -4.32 16.21 1.42
CA LEU A 523 -4.50 15.34 2.60
C LEU A 523 -5.94 14.88 2.75
N VAL A 524 -6.13 13.59 2.87
CA VAL A 524 -7.34 12.96 3.38
C VAL A 524 -7.25 12.90 4.90
N TYR A 525 -8.37 13.10 5.59
CA TYR A 525 -8.45 13.10 7.04
C TYR A 525 -9.21 11.89 7.56
N CYS A 526 -8.88 11.50 8.79
CA CYS A 526 -9.58 10.46 9.52
C CYS A 526 -9.85 10.90 10.96
N VAL A 527 -10.86 10.33 11.58
CA VAL A 527 -11.12 10.45 13.01
C VAL A 527 -10.52 9.25 13.73
N GLU A 528 -9.89 9.47 14.89
CA GLU A 528 -9.19 8.46 15.66
C GLU A 528 -9.67 8.49 17.12
N ALA A 529 -9.81 7.34 17.76
CA ALA A 529 -10.31 7.22 19.12
C ALA A 529 -9.48 8.01 20.14
N ALA A 530 -8.19 8.20 19.87
CA ALA A 530 -7.30 9.00 20.73
C ALA A 530 -7.79 10.44 20.95
N ASP A 531 -8.49 11.02 19.98
CA ASP A 531 -9.05 12.38 20.04
C ASP A 531 -10.58 12.38 20.26
N ASN A 532 -11.26 11.24 20.08
CA ASN A 532 -12.71 11.14 20.01
C ASN A 532 -13.26 10.14 21.03
N ARG A 533 -13.27 10.52 22.31
CA ARG A 533 -13.58 9.64 23.45
C ARG A 533 -14.99 9.04 23.46
N ALA A 534 -15.96 9.67 22.76
CA ALA A 534 -17.31 9.12 22.66
C ALA A 534 -17.45 8.02 21.57
N GLY A 535 -16.34 7.67 20.91
CA GLY A 535 -16.27 6.70 19.84
C GLY A 535 -15.98 7.33 18.49
N VAL A 536 -15.81 6.50 17.48
CA VAL A 536 -15.48 6.90 16.10
C VAL A 536 -16.60 6.48 15.15
N SER A 537 -16.98 5.21 15.16
CA SER A 537 -17.99 4.65 14.23
C SER A 537 -19.40 5.16 14.49
N ASN A 538 -19.68 5.73 15.67
CA ASN A 538 -20.96 6.31 16.08
C ASN A 538 -21.08 7.81 15.80
N LEU A 539 -20.06 8.44 15.20
CA LEU A 539 -20.09 9.87 14.87
C LEU A 539 -20.89 10.11 13.59
N VAL A 540 -21.79 11.12 13.67
CA VAL A 540 -22.54 11.61 12.50
C VAL A 540 -22.09 13.02 12.18
N LEU A 541 -21.71 13.25 10.93
CA LEU A 541 -21.32 14.55 10.37
C LEU A 541 -22.33 14.99 9.32
N PRO A 542 -23.43 15.67 9.70
CA PRO A 542 -24.39 16.21 8.75
C PRO A 542 -23.78 17.30 7.86
N ASP A 543 -24.36 17.55 6.69
CA ASP A 543 -23.85 18.55 5.74
C ASP A 543 -23.74 19.96 6.32
N ALA A 544 -24.67 20.33 7.18
CA ALA A 544 -24.71 21.64 7.84
C ALA A 544 -23.74 21.78 9.02
N ALA A 545 -23.07 20.69 9.44
CA ALA A 545 -22.15 20.76 10.56
C ALA A 545 -20.96 21.67 10.25
N HIS A 546 -20.54 22.45 11.23
CA HIS A 546 -19.36 23.30 11.13
C HIS A 546 -18.10 22.43 11.10
N VAL A 547 -17.14 22.82 10.24
CA VAL A 547 -15.78 22.25 10.18
C VAL A 547 -14.79 23.39 10.17
N GLU A 548 -13.71 23.27 10.96
CA GLU A 548 -12.71 24.31 11.11
C GLU A 548 -11.30 23.71 11.08
N TYR A 549 -10.40 24.30 10.30
CA TYR A 549 -9.01 23.89 10.21
C TYR A 549 -8.15 24.64 11.23
N SER A 550 -7.26 23.91 11.92
CA SER A 550 -6.27 24.45 12.83
C SER A 550 -4.95 23.68 12.70
N TYR A 551 -3.82 24.39 12.70
CA TYR A 551 -2.50 23.76 12.77
C TYR A 551 -2.04 23.65 14.21
N ILE A 552 -1.67 22.43 14.66
CA ILE A 552 -1.23 22.15 16.03
C ILE A 552 0.21 21.66 15.99
N ALA A 553 1.14 22.53 16.44
CA ALA A 553 2.58 22.28 16.34
C ALA A 553 3.06 21.10 17.18
N ASP A 554 2.48 20.91 18.37
CA ASP A 554 2.90 19.87 19.31
C ASP A 554 2.18 18.52 19.13
N LEU A 555 1.21 18.43 18.22
CA LEU A 555 0.50 17.20 17.92
C LEU A 555 1.21 16.45 16.80
N LEU A 556 1.62 15.19 17.04
CA LEU A 556 2.19 14.28 16.02
C LEU A 556 3.36 14.89 15.22
N GLY A 557 4.14 15.78 15.85
CA GLY A 557 5.26 16.48 15.22
C GLY A 557 4.87 17.67 14.33
N GLY A 558 3.66 18.19 14.51
CA GLY A 558 3.09 19.32 13.78
C GLY A 558 2.16 18.86 12.65
N VAL A 559 0.85 18.95 12.91
CA VAL A 559 -0.18 18.56 11.94
C VAL A 559 -1.31 19.58 11.89
N GLY A 560 -1.89 19.73 10.70
CA GLY A 560 -3.17 20.40 10.54
C GLY A 560 -4.31 19.45 10.92
N THR A 561 -5.20 19.90 11.79
CA THR A 561 -6.39 19.17 12.24
C THR A 561 -7.64 19.82 11.68
N ILE A 562 -8.73 19.06 11.64
CA ILE A 562 -10.06 19.56 11.32
C ILE A 562 -10.95 19.30 12.53
N GLY A 563 -11.38 20.39 13.20
CA GLY A 563 -12.44 20.36 14.21
C GLY A 563 -13.80 20.14 13.52
N VAL A 564 -14.61 19.24 14.07
CA VAL A 564 -15.86 18.80 13.47
C VAL A 564 -16.97 18.86 14.50
N ALA A 565 -17.99 19.70 14.29
CA ALA A 565 -19.19 19.73 15.12
C ALA A 565 -20.09 18.51 14.78
N ALA A 566 -19.75 17.36 15.35
CA ALA A 566 -20.44 16.09 15.10
C ALA A 566 -21.54 15.81 16.13
N THR A 567 -22.35 14.80 15.84
CA THR A 567 -23.27 14.19 16.81
C THR A 567 -22.82 12.76 17.09
N ALA A 568 -22.53 12.45 18.35
CA ALA A 568 -22.25 11.09 18.79
C ALA A 568 -23.57 10.40 19.17
N LEU A 569 -23.76 9.18 18.65
CA LEU A 569 -24.91 8.35 18.98
C LEU A 569 -24.53 7.29 20.00
N SER A 570 -25.41 7.01 20.97
CA SER A 570 -25.21 5.95 21.95
C SER A 570 -26.52 5.24 22.29
N ARG A 571 -26.44 4.07 22.93
CA ARG A 571 -27.61 3.34 23.43
C ARG A 571 -27.87 3.72 24.89
N GLY A 572 -29.08 4.18 25.16
CA GLY A 572 -29.63 4.40 26.50
C GLY A 572 -30.48 3.25 26.99
N ALA A 573 -31.12 3.47 28.16
CA ALA A 573 -32.05 2.52 28.73
C ALA A 573 -33.16 2.15 27.75
N GLY A 574 -33.55 0.87 27.71
CA GLY A 574 -34.55 0.37 26.76
C GLY A 574 -34.15 0.43 25.30
N ASN A 575 -32.83 0.45 25.02
CA ASN A 575 -32.27 0.52 23.68
C ASN A 575 -32.53 1.82 22.90
N ALA A 576 -32.95 2.90 23.61
CA ALA A 576 -33.20 4.20 23.01
C ALA A 576 -31.92 4.81 22.44
N VAL A 577 -32.03 5.47 21.27
CA VAL A 577 -30.89 6.18 20.67
C VAL A 577 -30.75 7.56 21.33
N LEU A 578 -29.65 7.76 22.02
CA LEU A 578 -29.26 9.05 22.61
C LEU A 578 -28.36 9.80 21.61
N ARG A 579 -28.52 11.12 21.56
CA ARG A 579 -27.77 12.05 20.70
C ARG A 579 -27.04 13.06 21.57
N GLN A 580 -25.72 13.11 21.41
CA GLN A 580 -24.88 14.07 22.12
C GLN A 580 -24.06 14.86 21.13
N LYS A 581 -24.04 16.20 21.26
CA LYS A 581 -23.10 17.03 20.50
C LYS A 581 -21.67 16.69 20.93
N GLN A 582 -20.79 16.54 19.94
CA GLN A 582 -19.37 16.29 20.18
C GLN A 582 -18.54 17.11 19.21
N ASP A 583 -17.58 17.86 19.77
CA ASP A 583 -16.51 18.44 18.99
C ASP A 583 -15.47 17.34 18.69
N ALA A 584 -15.61 16.71 17.53
CA ALA A 584 -14.70 15.67 17.10
C ALA A 584 -13.48 16.30 16.40
N VAL A 585 -12.36 15.59 16.45
CA VAL A 585 -11.10 16.02 15.81
C VAL A 585 -10.71 14.99 14.76
N ALA A 586 -10.51 15.46 13.53
CA ALA A 586 -9.92 14.67 12.46
C ALA A 586 -8.46 15.08 12.24
N ILE A 587 -7.60 14.10 12.06
CA ILE A 587 -6.17 14.24 11.77
C ILE A 587 -5.87 13.76 10.34
N PRO A 588 -4.71 14.12 9.74
CA PRO A 588 -4.32 13.55 8.46
C PRO A 588 -4.22 12.04 8.51
N TYR A 589 -4.78 11.35 7.53
CA TYR A 589 -4.84 9.88 7.48
C TYR A 589 -3.47 9.22 7.63
N TYR A 590 -2.40 9.75 7.02
CA TYR A 590 -1.07 9.16 7.16
C TYR A 590 -0.56 9.08 8.61
N ALA A 591 -1.13 9.89 9.50
CA ALA A 591 -0.68 10.01 10.88
C ALA A 591 -1.41 9.08 11.86
N PHE A 592 -2.45 8.34 11.43
CA PHE A 592 -3.21 7.45 12.31
C PHE A 592 -2.35 6.33 12.92
N GLY A 593 -2.76 5.81 14.07
CA GLY A 593 -2.11 4.68 14.75
C GLY A 593 -0.69 4.96 15.25
N ASN A 594 -0.30 6.24 15.41
CA ASN A 594 1.00 6.62 15.98
C ASN A 594 0.95 6.93 17.50
N ARG A 595 -0.21 6.78 18.15
CA ARG A 595 -0.43 7.08 19.57
C ARG A 595 -0.92 5.84 20.33
N ALA A 596 -2.12 5.88 20.87
CA ALA A 596 -2.73 4.77 21.58
C ALA A 596 -3.47 3.84 20.60
N ARG A 597 -3.74 2.61 21.03
CA ARG A 597 -4.68 1.70 20.37
C ARG A 597 -6.06 2.35 20.26
N GLY A 598 -6.78 2.06 19.22
CA GLY A 598 -8.15 2.56 19.07
C GLY A 598 -8.68 2.51 17.65
N GLU A 599 -9.99 2.68 17.55
CA GLU A 599 -10.66 2.82 16.27
C GLU A 599 -10.12 3.99 15.45
N MET A 600 -10.15 3.85 14.14
CA MET A 600 -9.99 4.94 13.19
C MET A 600 -10.97 4.77 12.04
N ALA A 601 -11.47 5.89 11.50
CA ALA A 601 -12.27 5.90 10.28
C ALA A 601 -11.98 7.12 9.42
N VAL A 602 -11.81 6.89 8.11
CA VAL A 602 -11.76 7.94 7.09
C VAL A 602 -13.17 8.42 6.75
N TRP A 603 -14.11 7.50 6.66
CA TRP A 603 -15.49 7.77 6.32
C TRP A 603 -16.35 7.86 7.57
N MET A 604 -16.97 9.01 7.79
CA MET A 604 -17.93 9.26 8.88
C MET A 604 -19.36 9.12 8.35
N ALA A 605 -20.27 8.71 9.22
CA ALA A 605 -21.69 8.69 8.87
C ALA A 605 -22.19 10.12 8.56
N ARG A 606 -22.81 10.33 7.41
CA ARG A 606 -23.50 11.57 7.02
C ARG A 606 -24.94 11.57 7.53
N GLU A 607 -25.48 10.37 7.73
CA GLU A 607 -26.85 10.08 8.20
C GLU A 607 -26.79 9.14 9.40
N GLU A 608 -27.70 9.33 10.37
CA GLU A 608 -27.72 8.50 11.59
C GLU A 608 -27.89 6.99 11.30
N SER A 609 -28.57 6.63 10.21
CA SER A 609 -28.77 5.25 9.76
C SER A 609 -27.48 4.53 9.39
N ARG A 610 -26.40 5.27 9.19
CA ARG A 610 -25.08 4.73 8.83
C ARG A 610 -24.09 4.73 9.98
N ALA A 611 -24.44 5.34 11.11
CA ALA A 611 -23.60 5.30 12.31
C ALA A 611 -23.74 3.95 13.01
N VAL A 612 -22.62 3.38 13.40
CA VAL A 612 -22.57 2.14 14.18
C VAL A 612 -22.65 2.50 15.66
N ILE A 613 -23.81 2.21 16.27
CA ILE A 613 -24.05 2.47 17.68
C ILE A 613 -23.75 1.19 18.43
N ALA A 614 -22.67 1.17 19.22
CA ALA A 614 -22.39 0.03 20.08
C ALA A 614 -23.61 -0.25 20.98
N PRO A 615 -24.05 -1.50 21.11
CA PRO A 615 -25.08 -1.89 22.06
C PRO A 615 -24.67 -1.48 23.49
N ALA A 616 -25.62 -1.43 24.41
CA ALA A 616 -25.31 -1.28 25.81
C ALA A 616 -24.37 -2.40 26.28
N ALA A 617 -23.35 -2.06 27.05
CA ALA A 617 -22.32 -3.01 27.47
C ALA A 617 -22.95 -4.29 28.07
N SER A 618 -22.68 -5.44 27.43
CA SER A 618 -23.15 -6.76 27.84
C SER A 618 -22.20 -7.43 28.83
N ILE A 619 -22.56 -8.57 29.37
CA ILE A 619 -21.65 -9.41 30.16
C ILE A 619 -20.44 -9.77 29.31
N ALA A 620 -20.65 -10.21 28.06
CA ALA A 620 -19.57 -10.60 27.14
C ALA A 620 -18.60 -9.45 26.86
N SER A 621 -19.08 -8.24 26.52
CA SER A 621 -18.22 -7.12 26.16
C SER A 621 -17.40 -6.55 27.33
N ARG A 622 -17.75 -6.88 28.58
CA ARG A 622 -16.99 -6.53 29.78
C ARG A 622 -16.09 -7.64 30.29
N SER A 623 -16.09 -8.79 29.63
CA SER A 623 -15.33 -9.97 30.04
C SER A 623 -13.91 -9.95 29.48
N LYS A 624 -12.99 -10.56 30.22
CA LYS A 624 -11.67 -10.88 29.70
C LYS A 624 -11.78 -12.14 28.86
N VAL A 625 -11.35 -12.07 27.61
CA VAL A 625 -11.34 -13.22 26.69
C VAL A 625 -10.00 -13.93 26.74
N SER A 626 -10.01 -15.26 26.65
CA SER A 626 -8.85 -16.10 26.45
C SER A 626 -9.20 -17.32 25.59
N SER A 627 -8.22 -17.90 24.90
CA SER A 627 -8.40 -19.08 24.06
C SER A 627 -7.19 -20.04 24.15
N SER A 628 -7.42 -21.32 23.85
CA SER A 628 -6.33 -22.32 23.72
C SER A 628 -5.40 -22.06 22.55
N CYS A 629 -5.83 -21.23 21.59
CA CYS A 629 -5.08 -20.88 20.39
C CYS A 629 -4.33 -19.55 20.50
N GLY A 630 -4.25 -18.96 21.72
CA GLY A 630 -3.62 -17.66 21.95
C GLY A 630 -4.47 -16.49 21.42
N SER A 631 -3.83 -15.37 21.14
CA SER A 631 -4.49 -14.15 20.62
C SER A 631 -4.84 -14.24 19.12
N GLY A 632 -4.59 -15.39 18.48
CA GLY A 632 -4.79 -15.56 17.04
C GLY A 632 -3.64 -15.03 16.16
N THR A 633 -2.57 -14.48 16.75
CA THR A 633 -1.39 -14.04 16.00
C THR A 633 -0.46 -15.22 15.70
N VAL A 634 0.16 -15.22 14.54
CA VAL A 634 1.07 -16.29 14.07
C VAL A 634 2.29 -16.48 14.96
N ALA A 635 2.73 -15.44 15.64
CA ALA A 635 3.91 -15.48 16.50
C ALA A 635 3.75 -16.45 17.68
N ASP A 636 2.54 -16.64 18.18
CA ASP A 636 2.26 -17.45 19.37
C ASP A 636 2.14 -18.95 19.06
N ASN A 637 2.03 -19.35 17.81
CA ASN A 637 1.70 -20.72 17.39
C ASN A 637 2.90 -21.59 16.95
N TYR A 638 4.16 -21.09 17.05
CA TYR A 638 5.35 -21.84 16.64
C TYR A 638 6.46 -21.87 17.71
N PRO A 639 6.27 -22.51 18.86
CA PRO A 639 7.36 -22.65 19.83
C PRO A 639 8.40 -23.67 19.35
N GLY A 640 9.62 -23.23 19.11
CA GLY A 640 10.81 -24.11 19.06
C GLY A 640 11.16 -24.75 17.72
N LYS A 641 10.62 -24.32 16.58
CA LYS A 641 11.00 -24.78 15.23
C LYS A 641 11.48 -23.61 14.36
N LYS A 642 12.21 -23.94 13.26
CA LYS A 642 12.67 -22.94 12.27
C LYS A 642 11.58 -21.93 11.98
N PRO A 643 11.94 -20.64 11.82
CA PRO A 643 10.96 -19.64 11.41
C PRO A 643 10.22 -20.11 10.17
N PRO A 644 8.90 -19.88 10.09
CA PRO A 644 8.08 -20.31 8.96
C PRO A 644 8.64 -19.79 7.64
N THR A 645 8.43 -20.51 6.56
CA THR A 645 8.75 -20.06 5.20
C THR A 645 8.01 -18.74 4.89
N PHE A 646 8.41 -18.06 3.83
CA PHE A 646 7.80 -16.79 3.40
C PHE A 646 6.26 -16.91 3.34
N GLU A 647 5.74 -18.01 2.81
CA GLU A 647 4.30 -18.27 2.68
C GLU A 647 3.62 -18.60 4.03
N GLN A 648 4.31 -19.22 4.94
CA GLN A 648 3.80 -19.48 6.30
C GLN A 648 3.73 -18.21 7.17
N ARG A 649 4.35 -17.10 6.71
CA ARG A 649 4.34 -15.80 7.38
C ARG A 649 3.14 -14.93 6.98
N PHE A 650 2.44 -15.29 5.89
CA PHE A 650 1.21 -14.64 5.43
C PHE A 650 -0.03 -15.15 6.13
N THR A 651 0.04 -15.37 7.42
CA THR A 651 -1.20 -15.47 8.18
C THR A 651 -1.68 -14.07 8.52
N PRO A 652 -3.01 -13.87 8.56
CA PRO A 652 -3.59 -12.58 8.84
C PRO A 652 -2.95 -11.95 10.06
N ASN A 653 -2.38 -10.77 9.85
CA ASN A 653 -1.96 -9.94 10.95
C ASN A 653 -3.19 -9.51 11.75
N ALA A 654 -3.02 -9.35 13.04
CA ALA A 654 -3.93 -8.60 13.90
C ALA A 654 -4.27 -7.18 13.36
N GLN A 655 -3.59 -6.74 12.31
CA GLN A 655 -3.82 -5.45 11.64
C GLN A 655 -5.12 -5.39 10.84
N ASP A 656 -5.65 -6.52 10.39
CA ASP A 656 -6.90 -6.59 9.64
C ASP A 656 -8.10 -7.03 10.49
N GLY A 657 -7.90 -7.16 11.80
CA GLY A 657 -8.94 -7.59 12.72
C GLY A 657 -9.33 -9.06 12.60
N SER A 658 -8.74 -9.82 11.66
CA SER A 658 -9.05 -11.24 11.53
C SER A 658 -8.29 -12.06 12.57
N GLY A 659 -9.00 -12.90 13.28
CA GLY A 659 -8.43 -13.76 14.31
C GLY A 659 -8.19 -13.08 15.65
N GLU A 660 -8.75 -11.91 15.90
CA GLU A 660 -8.61 -11.21 17.17
C GLU A 660 -9.52 -11.79 18.26
N ILE A 661 -8.94 -11.92 19.44
CA ILE A 661 -9.64 -12.52 20.58
C ILE A 661 -10.80 -11.64 21.07
N GLY A 662 -10.71 -10.32 20.88
CA GLY A 662 -11.74 -9.34 21.23
C GLY A 662 -12.95 -9.33 20.30
N ALA A 663 -12.82 -9.84 19.07
CA ALA A 663 -13.87 -9.83 18.05
C ALA A 663 -15.16 -10.52 18.50
N ILE A 664 -15.06 -11.58 19.32
CA ILE A 664 -16.22 -12.36 19.74
C ILE A 664 -17.12 -11.68 20.78
N CYS A 665 -16.74 -10.50 21.27
CA CYS A 665 -17.48 -9.74 22.28
C CYS A 665 -17.60 -8.24 21.94
N ASP A 666 -17.31 -7.87 20.70
CA ASP A 666 -17.41 -6.48 20.23
C ASP A 666 -18.86 -6.04 19.98
N GLN A 667 -19.80 -6.98 20.03
CA GLN A 667 -21.24 -6.78 19.85
C GLN A 667 -21.61 -6.28 18.44
N ILE A 668 -20.74 -6.50 17.45
CA ILE A 668 -21.04 -6.23 16.04
C ILE A 668 -21.84 -7.41 15.49
N GLU A 669 -23.04 -7.12 15.00
CA GLU A 669 -23.88 -8.17 14.41
C GLU A 669 -23.28 -8.64 13.08
N PRO A 670 -22.91 -9.92 12.97
CA PRO A 670 -22.34 -10.43 11.72
C PRO A 670 -23.42 -10.51 10.64
N PRO A 671 -23.15 -10.12 9.40
CA PRO A 671 -24.09 -10.24 8.29
C PRO A 671 -24.32 -11.69 7.87
N ASP A 672 -23.26 -12.51 7.84
CA ASP A 672 -23.31 -13.94 7.55
C ASP A 672 -22.06 -14.66 8.07
N SER A 673 -22.01 -15.98 7.98
CA SER A 673 -20.88 -16.79 8.44
C SER A 673 -19.64 -16.70 7.54
N GLY A 674 -19.80 -16.26 6.30
CA GLY A 674 -18.74 -16.05 5.33
C GLY A 674 -18.16 -14.63 5.33
N ASP A 675 -18.66 -13.76 6.23
CA ASP A 675 -18.29 -12.34 6.29
C ASP A 675 -16.80 -12.12 6.13
N GLY A 676 -16.42 -11.50 5.00
CA GLY A 676 -15.05 -11.19 4.64
C GLY A 676 -14.49 -9.95 5.33
N SER A 677 -15.25 -9.27 6.20
CA SER A 677 -14.80 -8.09 6.96
C SER A 677 -13.63 -8.39 7.90
N GLY A 678 -13.35 -9.66 8.09
CA GLY A 678 -12.12 -10.13 8.73
C GLY A 678 -12.16 -10.22 10.25
N ILE A 679 -13.21 -9.73 10.91
CA ILE A 679 -13.26 -9.67 12.37
C ILE A 679 -13.88 -10.97 12.92
N PHE A 680 -13.05 -11.91 13.34
CA PHE A 680 -13.46 -13.12 14.05
C PHE A 680 -12.30 -13.74 14.82
N LEU A 681 -12.60 -14.47 15.89
CA LEU A 681 -11.59 -15.27 16.58
C LEU A 681 -11.27 -16.54 15.78
N ARG A 682 -10.05 -16.65 15.32
CA ARG A 682 -9.53 -17.82 14.61
C ARG A 682 -9.07 -18.90 15.60
N LEU A 683 -9.54 -20.12 15.42
CA LEU A 683 -9.19 -21.27 16.23
C LEU A 683 -8.34 -22.24 15.41
N ARG A 684 -7.05 -22.26 15.69
CA ARG A 684 -6.06 -23.09 15.02
C ARG A 684 -5.17 -23.78 16.06
N PRO A 685 -5.58 -24.96 16.56
CA PRO A 685 -4.81 -25.69 17.57
C PRO A 685 -3.48 -26.16 16.99
N GLN A 686 -2.42 -26.10 17.81
CA GLN A 686 -1.08 -26.57 17.42
C GLN A 686 -1.02 -28.09 17.19
N THR A 687 -1.86 -28.84 17.89
CA THR A 687 -1.97 -30.30 17.77
C THR A 687 -3.41 -30.73 17.99
N GLY A 688 -3.87 -31.70 17.18
CA GLY A 688 -5.22 -32.28 17.30
C GLY A 688 -6.33 -31.38 16.77
N ASP A 689 -7.54 -31.67 17.16
CA ASP A 689 -8.80 -31.12 16.62
C ASP A 689 -9.63 -30.37 17.67
N LYS A 690 -9.04 -30.05 18.84
CA LYS A 690 -9.75 -29.41 19.96
C LYS A 690 -9.23 -28.04 20.27
N ALA A 691 -10.15 -27.11 20.48
CA ALA A 691 -9.88 -25.75 20.93
C ALA A 691 -10.86 -25.38 22.06
N TRP A 692 -10.50 -24.38 22.84
CA TRP A 692 -11.43 -23.76 23.78
C TRP A 692 -11.32 -22.23 23.72
N VAL A 693 -12.46 -21.57 24.06
CA VAL A 693 -12.57 -20.11 24.23
C VAL A 693 -13.26 -19.84 25.58
N GLN A 694 -12.76 -18.84 26.32
CA GLN A 694 -13.21 -18.55 27.68
C GLN A 694 -13.48 -17.06 27.87
N TYR A 695 -14.56 -16.77 28.59
CA TYR A 695 -14.85 -15.48 29.21
C TYR A 695 -14.61 -15.55 30.72
N ASP A 696 -13.78 -14.69 31.26
CA ASP A 696 -13.70 -14.36 32.68
C ASP A 696 -14.51 -13.08 32.91
N PHE A 697 -15.59 -13.17 33.67
CA PHE A 697 -16.51 -12.06 33.90
C PHE A 697 -15.91 -11.04 34.85
N ALA A 698 -16.18 -9.75 34.59
CA ALA A 698 -15.79 -8.67 35.50
C ALA A 698 -16.45 -8.83 36.88
N GLU A 699 -17.69 -9.35 36.90
CA GLU A 699 -18.45 -9.68 38.13
C GLU A 699 -19.23 -10.99 37.89
N PRO A 700 -19.40 -11.85 38.91
CA PRO A 700 -20.18 -13.08 38.79
C PRO A 700 -21.60 -12.81 38.30
N ALA A 701 -22.05 -13.55 37.31
CA ALA A 701 -23.38 -13.44 36.73
C ALA A 701 -24.14 -14.80 36.77
N THR A 702 -25.45 -14.72 36.75
CA THR A 702 -26.31 -15.93 36.59
C THR A 702 -26.67 -16.08 35.13
N VAL A 703 -26.04 -17.04 34.46
CA VAL A 703 -26.20 -17.25 33.01
C VAL A 703 -27.41 -18.18 32.76
N THR A 704 -28.27 -17.82 31.84
CA THR A 704 -29.44 -18.57 31.44
C THR A 704 -29.43 -19.04 29.97
N SER A 705 -28.64 -18.34 29.14
CA SER A 705 -28.39 -18.76 27.75
C SER A 705 -27.12 -18.14 27.16
N VAL A 706 -26.61 -18.75 26.11
CA VAL A 706 -25.55 -18.22 25.25
C VAL A 706 -25.93 -18.33 23.78
N CYS A 707 -25.38 -17.43 22.94
CA CYS A 707 -25.59 -17.44 21.51
C CYS A 707 -24.23 -17.34 20.83
N VAL A 708 -23.87 -18.31 19.98
CA VAL A 708 -22.60 -18.34 19.27
C VAL A 708 -22.82 -18.22 17.77
N TYR A 709 -22.13 -17.33 17.12
CA TYR A 709 -22.14 -17.17 15.68
C TYR A 709 -20.80 -17.68 15.10
N TRP A 710 -20.88 -18.74 14.29
CA TRP A 710 -19.70 -19.43 13.77
C TRP A 710 -19.23 -18.84 12.46
N LYS A 711 -17.92 -18.76 12.26
CA LYS A 711 -17.26 -18.47 10.98
C LYS A 711 -17.24 -19.70 10.09
N ASP A 712 -17.59 -19.53 8.83
CA ASP A 712 -17.48 -20.54 7.77
C ASP A 712 -17.31 -19.86 6.41
N ASP A 713 -16.09 -19.76 5.92
CA ASP A 713 -15.77 -19.18 4.62
C ASP A 713 -15.83 -20.21 3.47
N LYS A 714 -16.15 -21.46 3.77
CA LYS A 714 -16.20 -22.59 2.81
C LYS A 714 -14.86 -22.95 2.17
N GLN A 715 -13.76 -22.29 2.55
CA GLN A 715 -12.43 -22.55 2.02
C GLN A 715 -11.49 -23.06 3.10
N PHE A 716 -11.25 -22.27 4.11
CA PHE A 716 -10.23 -22.52 5.12
C PHE A 716 -10.82 -22.72 6.52
N VAL A 717 -11.85 -21.93 6.88
CA VAL A 717 -12.48 -21.96 8.18
C VAL A 717 -13.82 -22.69 8.06
N ALA A 718 -13.99 -23.79 8.78
CA ALA A 718 -15.18 -24.60 8.75
C ALA A 718 -15.98 -24.51 10.05
N LEU A 719 -17.29 -24.74 9.98
CA LEU A 719 -18.13 -24.94 11.16
C LEU A 719 -17.54 -26.03 12.08
N PRO A 720 -17.62 -25.89 13.41
CA PRO A 720 -17.15 -26.94 14.31
C PRO A 720 -17.88 -28.26 14.08
N LYS A 721 -17.29 -29.36 14.48
CA LYS A 721 -17.97 -30.66 14.51
C LYS A 721 -19.01 -30.69 15.61
N GLU A 722 -18.61 -30.26 16.80
CA GLU A 722 -19.45 -30.15 17.99
C GLU A 722 -18.79 -29.17 18.98
N TRP A 723 -19.54 -28.70 19.95
CA TRP A 723 -19.07 -27.87 21.03
C TRP A 723 -19.90 -28.07 22.29
N GLN A 724 -19.35 -27.67 23.46
CA GLN A 724 -20.01 -27.76 24.75
C GLN A 724 -19.68 -26.56 25.62
N LEU A 725 -20.65 -26.12 26.41
CA LEU A 725 -20.49 -24.98 27.32
C LEU A 725 -20.18 -25.49 28.74
N PHE A 726 -19.19 -24.88 29.35
CA PHE A 726 -18.81 -25.10 30.75
C PHE A 726 -18.91 -23.80 31.53
N TYR A 727 -19.21 -23.92 32.83
CA TYR A 727 -19.19 -22.83 33.77
C TYR A 727 -18.18 -23.11 34.90
N LYS A 728 -17.64 -22.06 35.49
CA LYS A 728 -16.70 -22.19 36.62
C LYS A 728 -17.45 -22.25 37.94
N ASP A 729 -17.24 -23.31 38.73
CA ASP A 729 -17.79 -23.50 40.06
C ASP A 729 -16.64 -23.70 41.07
N GLY A 730 -16.28 -22.62 41.80
CA GLY A 730 -15.02 -22.54 42.51
C GLY A 730 -13.85 -22.61 41.52
N ASP A 731 -12.96 -23.59 41.70
CA ASP A 731 -11.83 -23.82 40.78
C ASP A 731 -12.10 -24.86 39.69
N ALA A 732 -13.26 -25.50 39.73
CA ALA A 732 -13.60 -26.58 38.80
C ALA A 732 -14.47 -26.11 37.65
N TRP A 733 -14.21 -26.65 36.44
CA TRP A 733 -15.09 -26.51 35.29
C TRP A 733 -16.16 -27.58 35.29
N LYS A 734 -17.42 -27.18 35.24
CA LYS A 734 -18.56 -28.07 35.17
C LYS A 734 -19.36 -27.87 33.87
N PRO A 735 -19.82 -28.94 33.21
CA PRO A 735 -20.67 -28.79 32.06
C PRO A 735 -21.99 -28.11 32.44
N VAL A 736 -22.42 -27.17 31.60
CA VAL A 736 -23.73 -26.54 31.78
C VAL A 736 -24.83 -27.57 31.48
N ARG A 737 -25.89 -27.58 32.28
CA ARG A 737 -27.05 -28.37 31.99
C ARG A 737 -27.90 -27.69 30.93
N ALA A 738 -27.64 -28.07 29.68
CA ALA A 738 -28.33 -27.50 28.52
C ALA A 738 -29.77 -27.97 28.42
N GLN A 739 -30.68 -27.02 28.16
CA GLN A 739 -32.12 -27.27 27.89
C GLN A 739 -32.40 -27.39 26.39
N THR A 740 -31.43 -26.90 25.53
CA THR A 740 -31.53 -27.00 24.07
C THR A 740 -30.26 -27.63 23.51
N ALA A 741 -30.32 -28.15 22.28
CA ALA A 741 -29.17 -28.72 21.61
C ALA A 741 -28.09 -27.68 21.29
N TYR A 742 -26.82 -28.13 21.25
CA TYR A 742 -25.68 -27.37 20.78
C TYR A 742 -25.69 -27.33 19.25
N GLY A 743 -26.19 -26.23 18.65
CA GLY A 743 -26.27 -26.05 17.21
C GLY A 743 -24.93 -25.76 16.59
N VAL A 744 -24.74 -26.13 15.31
CA VAL A 744 -23.60 -25.80 14.44
C VAL A 744 -24.11 -25.34 13.08
N GLU A 745 -25.11 -24.46 13.08
CA GLU A 745 -25.77 -23.98 11.88
C GLU A 745 -25.09 -22.72 11.38
N ARG A 746 -25.02 -22.58 10.06
CA ARG A 746 -24.47 -21.43 9.36
C ARG A 746 -25.45 -20.25 9.31
N ASP A 747 -24.91 -19.03 9.18
CA ASP A 747 -25.63 -17.78 8.92
C ASP A 747 -26.70 -17.43 9.99
N ARG A 748 -26.45 -17.88 11.23
CA ARG A 748 -27.32 -17.60 12.39
C ARG A 748 -26.64 -17.81 13.72
N TYR A 749 -27.20 -17.21 14.78
CA TYR A 749 -26.85 -17.55 16.16
C TYR A 749 -27.30 -18.95 16.55
N ASN A 750 -26.38 -19.73 17.04
CA ASN A 750 -26.63 -21.05 17.63
C ASN A 750 -26.83 -20.84 19.13
N THR A 751 -28.09 -20.86 19.56
CA THR A 751 -28.49 -20.52 20.94
C THR A 751 -28.65 -21.76 21.80
N VAL A 752 -27.97 -21.76 22.95
CA VAL A 752 -28.12 -22.77 23.98
C VAL A 752 -28.78 -22.15 25.21
N LYS A 753 -29.97 -22.59 25.56
CA LYS A 753 -30.60 -22.29 26.85
C LYS A 753 -30.13 -23.30 27.88
N CYS A 754 -29.97 -22.88 29.10
CA CYS A 754 -29.46 -23.73 30.18
C CYS A 754 -30.15 -23.44 31.52
N ASP A 755 -30.04 -24.39 32.42
CA ASP A 755 -30.44 -24.13 33.81
C ASP A 755 -29.58 -22.97 34.36
N PRO A 756 -30.19 -22.03 35.15
CA PRO A 756 -29.44 -20.87 35.65
C PRO A 756 -28.18 -21.27 36.42
N ALA A 757 -27.04 -20.85 35.93
CA ALA A 757 -25.73 -21.12 36.54
C ALA A 757 -25.07 -19.80 36.99
N LYS A 758 -24.89 -19.62 38.31
CA LYS A 758 -24.14 -18.48 38.85
C LYS A 758 -22.65 -18.77 38.72
N THR A 759 -21.93 -17.96 37.98
CA THR A 759 -20.53 -18.23 37.69
C THR A 759 -19.73 -16.93 37.49
N SER A 760 -18.42 -17.00 37.67
CA SER A 760 -17.45 -15.94 37.32
C SER A 760 -16.81 -16.14 35.93
N ALA A 761 -17.02 -17.30 35.28
CA ALA A 761 -16.43 -17.56 33.97
C ALA A 761 -17.21 -18.63 33.19
N LEU A 762 -17.20 -18.50 31.86
CA LEU A 762 -17.72 -19.49 30.91
C LEU A 762 -16.62 -19.95 29.96
N ARG A 763 -16.72 -21.20 29.51
CA ARG A 763 -15.81 -21.76 28.50
C ARG A 763 -16.58 -22.57 27.47
N LEU A 764 -16.28 -22.31 26.18
CA LEU A 764 -16.67 -23.17 25.07
C LEU A 764 -15.56 -24.16 24.80
N ASP A 765 -15.81 -25.44 24.95
CA ASP A 765 -14.93 -26.50 24.44
C ASP A 765 -15.45 -26.91 23.05
N ILE A 766 -14.56 -26.86 22.05
CA ILE A 766 -14.91 -26.93 20.63
C ILE A 766 -14.11 -28.05 19.98
N GLN A 767 -14.77 -28.93 19.26
CA GLN A 767 -14.14 -29.91 18.40
C GLN A 767 -14.24 -29.44 16.94
N LEU A 768 -13.11 -29.30 16.27
CA LEU A 768 -13.04 -28.81 14.90
C LEU A 768 -13.25 -29.94 13.89
N ARG A 769 -13.69 -29.55 12.69
CA ARG A 769 -13.78 -30.50 11.56
C ARG A 769 -12.45 -30.51 10.79
N PRO A 770 -12.02 -31.67 10.27
CA PRO A 770 -10.87 -31.72 9.39
C PRO A 770 -11.23 -31.18 8.00
N THR A 771 -10.33 -30.35 7.47
CA THR A 771 -10.28 -29.99 6.04
C THR A 771 -9.12 -30.76 5.42
N VAL A 772 -9.36 -31.47 4.30
CA VAL A 772 -8.36 -32.27 3.63
C VAL A 772 -7.88 -31.58 2.37
N TYR A 773 -6.62 -31.16 2.38
CA TYR A 773 -5.93 -30.60 1.22
C TYR A 773 -5.19 -31.73 0.48
N LYS A 774 -5.40 -31.84 -0.81
CA LYS A 774 -4.87 -32.92 -1.63
C LYS A 774 -3.46 -32.61 -2.13
N LYS A 775 -2.63 -33.64 -2.21
CA LYS A 775 -1.34 -33.61 -2.89
C LYS A 775 -1.44 -32.93 -4.26
N GLY A 776 -0.49 -32.07 -4.59
CA GLY A 776 -0.44 -31.31 -5.85
C GLY A 776 -1.44 -30.14 -5.93
N LYS A 777 -2.06 -29.76 -4.81
CA LYS A 777 -2.84 -28.53 -4.63
C LYS A 777 -2.13 -27.62 -3.65
N LEU A 778 -2.49 -26.33 -3.70
CA LEU A 778 -2.01 -25.37 -2.69
C LEU A 778 -2.51 -25.78 -1.30
N GLY A 779 -1.64 -25.68 -0.30
CA GLY A 779 -1.98 -25.93 1.10
C GLY A 779 -2.79 -24.78 1.70
N PRO A 780 -3.22 -24.92 2.96
CA PRO A 780 -3.98 -23.90 3.67
C PRO A 780 -3.09 -22.72 4.06
N PRO A 781 -3.69 -21.59 4.25
CA PRO A 781 -3.85 -20.53 3.28
C PRO A 781 -2.48 -20.10 2.78
N ASP A 782 -2.31 -19.85 1.50
CA ASP A 782 -1.08 -19.40 0.82
C ASP A 782 0.12 -20.39 0.91
N GLY A 783 -0.17 -21.69 1.10
CA GLY A 783 0.85 -22.71 1.20
C GLY A 783 1.45 -23.12 -0.14
N ASP A 784 2.66 -23.70 -0.07
CA ASP A 784 3.30 -24.41 -1.18
C ASP A 784 2.42 -25.55 -1.71
N TYR A 785 2.67 -25.94 -2.97
CA TYR A 785 2.09 -27.19 -3.50
C TYR A 785 2.46 -28.36 -2.59
N LEU A 786 1.44 -29.05 -2.09
CA LEU A 786 1.62 -30.12 -1.13
C LEU A 786 2.28 -31.34 -1.77
N ASP A 787 3.31 -31.85 -1.12
CA ASP A 787 3.96 -33.10 -1.52
C ASP A 787 3.17 -34.36 -1.10
N GLN A 788 2.24 -34.18 -0.16
CA GLN A 788 1.35 -35.21 0.37
C GLN A 788 -0.01 -34.63 0.75
N ASP A 789 -1.02 -35.47 0.98
CA ASP A 789 -2.30 -35.03 1.52
C ASP A 789 -2.08 -34.44 2.93
N LEU A 790 -2.69 -33.27 3.20
CA LEU A 790 -2.62 -32.58 4.49
C LEU A 790 -4.00 -32.53 5.14
N ILE A 791 -4.08 -32.93 6.40
CA ILE A 791 -5.27 -32.74 7.23
C ILE A 791 -5.06 -31.48 8.06
N TRP A 792 -5.99 -30.56 7.95
CA TRP A 792 -5.95 -29.27 8.61
C TRP A 792 -7.17 -29.05 9.48
N TYR A 793 -6.99 -28.45 10.65
CA TYR A 793 -8.07 -28.15 11.58
C TYR A 793 -8.11 -26.65 11.84
N GLU A 794 -9.15 -26.01 11.38
CA GLU A 794 -9.37 -24.59 11.59
C GLU A 794 -10.85 -24.27 11.75
N GLY A 795 -11.17 -23.47 12.76
CA GLY A 795 -12.50 -22.98 13.04
C GLY A 795 -12.48 -21.49 13.39
N GLY A 796 -13.66 -20.90 13.55
CA GLY A 796 -13.75 -19.50 13.94
C GLY A 796 -15.04 -19.15 14.65
N VAL A 797 -14.96 -18.17 15.55
CA VAL A 797 -16.12 -17.57 16.24
C VAL A 797 -16.18 -16.10 15.83
N ILE A 798 -17.31 -15.67 15.26
CA ILE A 798 -17.53 -14.25 14.91
C ILE A 798 -18.05 -13.49 16.13
N GLU A 799 -19.06 -14.04 16.82
CA GLU A 799 -19.66 -13.41 17.98
C GLU A 799 -20.11 -14.45 19.02
N TRP A 800 -19.91 -14.14 20.30
CA TRP A 800 -20.38 -14.96 21.41
C TRP A 800 -21.08 -14.11 22.48
N LYS A 801 -22.41 -14.16 22.49
CA LYS A 801 -23.27 -13.44 23.45
C LYS A 801 -23.57 -14.28 24.67
N VAL A 802 -23.65 -13.63 25.83
CA VAL A 802 -24.00 -14.22 27.13
C VAL A 802 -25.20 -13.48 27.69
N ASN A 803 -26.26 -14.21 28.02
CA ASN A 803 -27.48 -13.67 28.62
C ASN A 803 -27.63 -14.19 30.05
N ALA A 804 -27.93 -13.26 30.96
CA ALA A 804 -28.21 -13.54 32.37
C ALA A 804 -29.70 -13.74 32.61
#